data_fde4b3dacdbf461d0d4f2481c577fea0
#
_entry.id   fde4b3dacdbf461d0d4f2481c577fea0
#
_cell.length_a   1.000
_cell.length_b   1.000
_cell.length_c   1.000
_cell.angle_alpha   90.00
_cell.angle_beta   90.00
_cell.angle_gamma   90.00
#
_symmetry.space_group_name_H-M   'P 1'
#
loop_
_entity.id
_entity.type
_entity.pdbx_description
1 polymer ?
#
loop_
_entity_poly.entity_id
_entity_poly.type
_entity_poly.pdbx_seq_one_letter_code
_entity_poly.pdbx_strand_id
1 'polypeptide(L)'
;WREIDLREPLEAPAPESEWRLLAGLAAACAILGVAGFLTDHYLWGPLWFSRLLSLLAVIAGAYDAAVDAWANLRKREVDIHFLMLVVAAGALAIGAWDEAVLLLFLFSASGAMEEFAMDRTRREVSALLKSAPKRATVVAADGSESDVAVEDLKVGDRVRVRPGQAFAADGGVVSGRSASDESALTGEAVPVEKDVGDTVFSGTLNLWGAVDFTVRRLPAESTLQRIIRLIETAQKLKAPSERLTDRFGTPYTYAVLGGSAAMFLVWWLGFGLPAFDNQEGVRSAFYRAMTLLVVASPCALVLSIPSAILAAIAWGARHGVLFRGGAAVERLAEITAVALDKTGTLTTGELAVMGVESFPPGREKEVLELANALETRSHHPLARAIVRYAQAQGVRELPVEDFSSITGQGVRGRFGGSLTLLGRRELLEHGPLAGWTGQLPPAPPELSEVWVIGRDLVGRVLLKDQIRSESKSVLEALRRRGIRSIMLTGDRRHAAENVAKEIGLDEVRAGLSPEDKVAAIQAMRAAGLRVAMVGDGVNDAPSLAAADVSVAMGARGSDAALEQAEVILMHDRIENFLSAYWLSVRARRIIRQNLAVSLGVVGVMILATAFGAVPLAVGVAAHEGSTLVVCLNSLRLLFGKNRWA
;
A
#
# COMPACT_ATOMS: atom_id res chain seq x y z
N TRP A 1 1.91 18.23 12.18
CA TRP A 1 2.35 16.84 12.26
C TRP A 1 2.30 16.41 13.72
N ARG A 2 1.30 15.63 14.16
CA ARG A 2 1.38 14.87 15.39
C ARG A 2 2.24 13.65 15.07
N GLU A 3 3.32 13.46 15.80
CA GLU A 3 4.07 12.21 15.84
C GLU A 3 3.09 11.10 16.21
N ILE A 4 2.92 10.14 15.31
CA ILE A 4 2.14 8.93 15.59
C ILE A 4 3.08 8.03 16.35
N ASP A 5 2.79 7.78 17.62
CA ASP A 5 3.55 6.84 18.44
C ASP A 5 3.29 5.42 17.92
N LEU A 6 4.29 4.88 17.24
CA LEU A 6 4.27 3.52 16.68
C LEU A 6 4.29 2.43 17.77
N ARG A 7 4.30 2.80 19.05
CA ARG A 7 4.34 1.90 20.21
C ARG A 7 2.97 1.65 20.84
N GLU A 8 1.92 2.32 20.37
CA GLU A 8 0.57 2.01 20.86
C GLU A 8 0.19 0.56 20.49
N PRO A 9 -0.36 -0.20 21.44
CA PRO A 9 -0.83 -1.56 21.16
C PRO A 9 -1.88 -1.52 20.06
N LEU A 10 -1.82 -2.50 19.15
CA LEU A 10 -2.85 -2.72 18.14
C LEU A 10 -4.21 -2.79 18.82
N GLU A 11 -5.13 -1.91 18.46
CA GLU A 11 -6.54 -2.08 18.84
C GLU A 11 -6.99 -3.47 18.39
N ALA A 12 -7.64 -4.20 19.28
CA ALA A 12 -8.19 -5.51 18.97
C ALA A 12 -9.03 -5.42 17.68
N PRO A 13 -9.00 -6.47 16.83
CA PRO A 13 -9.79 -6.46 15.61
C PRO A 13 -11.24 -6.13 15.96
N ALA A 14 -11.83 -5.19 15.22
CA ALA A 14 -13.21 -4.75 15.43
C ALA A 14 -14.13 -5.96 15.57
N PRO A 15 -15.13 -5.89 16.46
CA PRO A 15 -15.99 -7.03 16.76
C PRO A 15 -16.65 -7.59 15.50
N GLU A 16 -16.77 -8.92 15.45
CA GLU A 16 -17.31 -9.62 14.29
C GLU A 16 -18.67 -9.05 13.88
N SER A 17 -18.71 -8.55 12.65
CA SER A 17 -19.91 -8.38 11.83
C SER A 17 -21.04 -7.47 12.34
N GLU A 18 -20.77 -6.17 12.50
CA GLU A 18 -21.84 -5.16 12.65
C GLU A 18 -22.81 -5.23 11.45
N TRP A 19 -22.33 -5.48 10.23
CA TRP A 19 -23.18 -5.60 9.05
C TRP A 19 -24.25 -6.70 9.16
N ARG A 20 -24.02 -7.80 9.91
CA ARG A 20 -25.03 -8.87 10.09
C ARG A 20 -26.18 -8.40 10.97
N LEU A 21 -25.87 -7.61 11.99
CA LEU A 21 -26.89 -6.99 12.84
C LEU A 21 -27.72 -6.00 12.00
N LEU A 22 -27.05 -5.12 11.25
CA LEU A 22 -27.71 -4.14 10.39
C LEU A 22 -28.57 -4.80 9.31
N ALA A 23 -28.07 -5.85 8.66
CA ALA A 23 -28.86 -6.64 7.71
C ALA A 23 -30.05 -7.33 8.36
N GLY A 24 -29.89 -7.81 9.59
CA GLY A 24 -31.00 -8.39 10.37
C GLY A 24 -32.08 -7.35 10.70
N LEU A 25 -31.68 -6.14 11.10
CA LEU A 25 -32.60 -5.04 11.37
C LEU A 25 -33.31 -4.53 10.11
N ALA A 26 -32.59 -4.44 8.98
CA ALA A 26 -33.18 -4.09 7.69
C ALA A 26 -34.20 -5.16 7.23
N ALA A 27 -33.88 -6.44 7.39
CA ALA A 27 -34.81 -7.53 7.09
C ALA A 27 -36.05 -7.50 8.00
N ALA A 28 -35.87 -7.25 9.30
CA ALA A 28 -36.98 -7.09 10.23
C ALA A 28 -37.88 -5.91 9.85
N CYS A 29 -37.29 -4.75 9.49
CA CYS A 29 -38.01 -3.58 8.98
C CYS A 29 -38.82 -3.94 7.73
N ALA A 30 -38.24 -4.64 6.75
CA ALA A 30 -38.94 -5.07 5.55
C ALA A 30 -40.11 -6.01 5.85
N ILE A 31 -39.88 -7.06 6.66
CA ILE A 31 -40.91 -8.06 6.98
C ILE A 31 -42.07 -7.43 7.73
N LEU A 32 -41.78 -6.62 8.76
CA LEU A 32 -42.81 -5.93 9.55
C LEU A 32 -43.52 -4.87 8.72
N GLY A 33 -42.80 -4.15 7.85
CA GLY A 33 -43.37 -3.15 6.96
C GLY A 33 -44.30 -3.73 5.91
N VAL A 34 -43.89 -4.84 5.26
CA VAL A 34 -44.75 -5.58 4.32
C VAL A 34 -45.96 -6.13 5.02
N ALA A 35 -45.81 -6.71 6.22
CA ALA A 35 -46.95 -7.22 7.00
C ALA A 35 -47.92 -6.09 7.39
N GLY A 36 -47.42 -4.92 7.80
CA GLY A 36 -48.21 -3.73 8.09
C GLY A 36 -48.99 -3.24 6.86
N PHE A 37 -48.33 -3.12 5.72
CA PHE A 37 -48.91 -2.70 4.43
C PHE A 37 -50.02 -3.67 3.98
N LEU A 38 -49.77 -5.01 4.01
CA LEU A 38 -50.74 -6.00 3.62
C LEU A 38 -51.97 -6.00 4.56
N THR A 39 -51.75 -5.77 5.87
CA THR A 39 -52.84 -5.69 6.86
C THR A 39 -53.68 -4.43 6.62
N ASP A 40 -53.09 -3.29 6.27
CA ASP A 40 -53.79 -2.06 5.99
C ASP A 40 -54.58 -2.10 4.68
N HIS A 41 -53.99 -2.65 3.60
CA HIS A 41 -54.61 -2.70 2.26
C HIS A 41 -55.67 -3.77 2.08
N TYR A 42 -55.48 -4.93 2.72
CA TYR A 42 -56.40 -6.07 2.57
C TYR A 42 -57.36 -6.24 3.72
N LEU A 43 -57.42 -5.31 4.70
CA LEU A 43 -58.35 -5.23 5.82
C LEU A 43 -58.41 -6.51 6.70
N TRP A 44 -57.29 -7.21 6.82
CA TRP A 44 -57.21 -8.46 7.60
C TRP A 44 -57.08 -8.23 9.11
N GLY A 45 -57.16 -7.00 9.58
CA GLY A 45 -57.05 -6.66 10.98
C GLY A 45 -57.50 -5.24 11.32
N PRO A 46 -57.58 -4.92 12.62
CA PRO A 46 -57.91 -3.56 13.04
C PRO A 46 -56.75 -2.60 12.71
N LEU A 47 -57.07 -1.39 12.34
CA LEU A 47 -56.11 -0.32 11.98
C LEU A 47 -54.99 -0.15 12.99
N TRP A 48 -55.25 -0.31 14.27
CA TRP A 48 -54.23 -0.21 15.32
C TRP A 48 -53.13 -1.29 15.15
N PHE A 49 -53.45 -2.48 14.65
CA PHE A 49 -52.50 -3.57 14.46
C PHE A 49 -51.56 -3.30 13.30
N SER A 50 -52.08 -2.80 12.15
CA SER A 50 -51.26 -2.32 11.02
C SER A 50 -50.31 -1.24 11.47
N ARG A 51 -50.81 -0.22 12.21
CA ARG A 51 -50.00 0.87 12.74
C ARG A 51 -48.92 0.42 13.71
N LEU A 52 -49.23 -0.60 14.55
CA LEU A 52 -48.24 -1.21 15.44
C LEU A 52 -47.12 -1.89 14.65
N LEU A 53 -47.44 -2.65 13.62
CA LEU A 53 -46.46 -3.30 12.74
C LEU A 53 -45.57 -2.27 12.05
N SER A 54 -46.17 -1.24 11.48
CA SER A 54 -45.41 -0.13 10.85
C SER A 54 -44.53 0.61 11.85
N LEU A 55 -44.98 0.82 13.09
CA LEU A 55 -44.17 1.43 14.15
C LEU A 55 -42.97 0.56 14.53
N LEU A 56 -43.17 -0.75 14.67
CA LEU A 56 -42.07 -1.68 14.93
C LEU A 56 -41.07 -1.73 13.77
N ALA A 57 -41.56 -1.68 12.53
CA ALA A 57 -40.71 -1.57 11.32
C ALA A 57 -39.87 -0.27 11.35
N VAL A 58 -40.48 0.86 11.67
CA VAL A 58 -39.79 2.16 11.82
C VAL A 58 -38.71 2.08 12.90
N ILE A 59 -39.02 1.51 14.07
CA ILE A 59 -38.03 1.36 15.15
C ILE A 59 -36.85 0.50 14.69
N ALA A 60 -37.11 -0.63 14.03
CA ALA A 60 -36.05 -1.51 13.52
C ALA A 60 -35.18 -0.82 12.47
N GLY A 61 -35.78 -0.11 11.50
CA GLY A 61 -35.06 0.58 10.43
C GLY A 61 -34.37 1.88 10.88
N ALA A 62 -34.87 2.54 11.95
CA ALA A 62 -34.30 3.76 12.49
C ALA A 62 -33.14 3.54 13.48
N TYR A 63 -32.91 2.30 13.93
CA TYR A 63 -31.98 2.03 15.04
C TYR A 63 -30.58 2.56 14.78
N ASP A 64 -29.97 2.17 13.67
CA ASP A 64 -28.63 2.57 13.28
C ASP A 64 -28.53 4.11 13.09
N ALA A 65 -29.44 4.66 12.31
CA ALA A 65 -29.53 6.10 12.10
C ALA A 65 -29.68 6.88 13.43
N ALA A 66 -30.41 6.35 14.40
CA ALA A 66 -30.62 6.99 15.69
C ALA A 66 -29.34 6.95 16.56
N VAL A 67 -28.59 5.85 16.52
CA VAL A 67 -27.32 5.73 17.25
C VAL A 67 -26.30 6.71 16.70
N ASP A 68 -26.14 6.78 15.39
CA ASP A 68 -25.16 7.66 14.72
C ASP A 68 -25.57 9.14 14.84
N ALA A 69 -26.83 9.46 14.60
CA ALA A 69 -27.33 10.82 14.78
C ALA A 69 -27.13 11.33 16.22
N TRP A 70 -27.35 10.46 17.23
CA TRP A 70 -27.12 10.82 18.62
C TRP A 70 -25.64 11.06 18.94
N ALA A 71 -24.75 10.20 18.42
CA ALA A 71 -23.29 10.34 18.58
C ALA A 71 -22.78 11.66 17.98
N ASN A 72 -23.26 12.04 16.77
CA ASN A 72 -22.85 13.24 16.05
C ASN A 72 -23.50 14.51 16.63
N LEU A 73 -24.75 14.43 17.09
CA LEU A 73 -25.42 15.55 17.76
C LEU A 73 -24.72 15.96 19.06
N ARG A 74 -24.15 15.00 19.81
CA ARG A 74 -23.31 15.28 20.98
C ARG A 74 -22.05 16.08 20.62
N LYS A 75 -21.53 15.91 19.39
CA LYS A 75 -20.41 16.68 18.83
C LYS A 75 -20.86 18.02 18.23
N ARG A 76 -22.17 18.33 18.26
CA ARG A 76 -22.83 19.48 17.61
C ARG A 76 -22.70 19.44 16.08
N GLU A 77 -22.66 18.26 15.50
CA GLU A 77 -22.65 18.04 14.07
C GLU A 77 -24.00 17.49 13.63
N VAL A 78 -24.61 18.14 12.63
CA VAL A 78 -25.85 17.68 11.99
C VAL A 78 -25.45 16.92 10.72
N ASP A 79 -25.76 15.63 10.71
CA ASP A 79 -25.40 14.73 9.63
C ASP A 79 -26.61 14.21 8.86
N ILE A 80 -26.35 13.32 7.90
CA ILE A 80 -27.38 12.71 7.05
C ILE A 80 -28.32 11.78 7.82
N HIS A 81 -27.83 11.10 8.87
CA HIS A 81 -28.64 10.20 9.70
C HIS A 81 -29.73 11.00 10.44
N PHE A 82 -29.37 12.17 10.96
CA PHE A 82 -30.32 13.10 11.55
C PHE A 82 -31.38 13.56 10.54
N LEU A 83 -30.97 13.91 9.29
CA LEU A 83 -31.90 14.31 8.23
C LEU A 83 -32.88 13.19 7.90
N MET A 84 -32.44 11.93 7.78
CA MET A 84 -33.31 10.79 7.52
C MET A 84 -34.33 10.56 8.63
N LEU A 85 -33.94 10.71 9.89
CA LEU A 85 -34.86 10.60 11.01
C LEU A 85 -35.90 11.73 11.02
N VAL A 86 -35.51 12.96 10.69
CA VAL A 86 -36.44 14.10 10.56
C VAL A 86 -37.45 13.84 9.44
N VAL A 87 -37.03 13.32 8.30
CA VAL A 87 -37.92 12.98 7.17
C VAL A 87 -38.86 11.84 7.58
N ALA A 88 -38.35 10.77 8.21
CA ALA A 88 -39.19 9.67 8.68
C ALA A 88 -40.24 10.14 9.70
N ALA A 89 -39.84 10.95 10.68
CA ALA A 89 -40.76 11.54 11.64
C ALA A 89 -41.82 12.45 10.98
N GLY A 90 -41.39 13.27 10.02
CA GLY A 90 -42.29 14.09 9.22
C GLY A 90 -43.28 13.28 8.38
N ALA A 91 -42.84 12.18 7.74
CA ALA A 91 -43.71 11.28 6.99
C ALA A 91 -44.78 10.62 7.90
N LEU A 92 -44.38 10.21 9.09
CA LEU A 92 -45.33 9.70 10.10
C LEU A 92 -46.34 10.77 10.54
N ALA A 93 -45.89 12.01 10.72
CA ALA A 93 -46.74 13.12 11.16
C ALA A 93 -47.85 13.47 10.13
N ILE A 94 -47.55 13.34 8.82
CA ILE A 94 -48.56 13.58 7.74
C ILE A 94 -49.31 12.29 7.37
N GLY A 95 -49.17 11.19 8.12
CA GLY A 95 -49.87 9.94 7.86
C GLY A 95 -49.30 9.07 6.74
N ALA A 96 -48.11 9.39 6.19
CA ALA A 96 -47.43 8.64 5.15
C ALA A 96 -46.58 7.49 5.74
N TRP A 97 -47.23 6.54 6.41
CA TRP A 97 -46.58 5.47 7.18
C TRP A 97 -45.76 4.53 6.30
N ASP A 98 -46.31 4.12 5.15
CA ASP A 98 -45.65 3.19 4.22
C ASP A 98 -44.39 3.80 3.63
N GLU A 99 -44.41 5.11 3.36
CA GLU A 99 -43.26 5.84 2.84
C GLU A 99 -42.16 6.01 3.90
N ALA A 100 -42.54 6.20 5.19
CA ALA A 100 -41.60 6.24 6.30
C ALA A 100 -40.89 4.89 6.50
N VAL A 101 -41.65 3.79 6.45
CA VAL A 101 -41.11 2.43 6.52
C VAL A 101 -40.19 2.14 5.36
N LEU A 102 -40.61 2.47 4.12
CA LEU A 102 -39.79 2.26 2.92
C LEU A 102 -38.50 3.08 2.95
N LEU A 103 -38.56 4.32 3.40
CA LEU A 103 -37.40 5.19 3.59
C LEU A 103 -36.39 4.54 4.53
N LEU A 104 -36.83 4.15 5.71
CA LEU A 104 -35.93 3.58 6.73
C LEU A 104 -35.44 2.18 6.36
N PHE A 105 -36.26 1.38 5.67
CA PHE A 105 -35.81 0.10 5.11
C PHE A 105 -34.69 0.29 4.10
N LEU A 106 -34.89 1.15 3.10
CA LEU A 106 -33.88 1.38 2.05
C LEU A 106 -32.59 1.97 2.64
N PHE A 107 -32.73 2.90 3.59
CA PHE A 107 -31.61 3.49 4.27
C PHE A 107 -30.84 2.45 5.10
N SER A 108 -31.51 1.65 5.94
CA SER A 108 -30.89 0.60 6.74
C SER A 108 -30.28 -0.51 5.87
N ALA A 109 -30.93 -0.89 4.77
CA ALA A 109 -30.40 -1.87 3.81
C ALA A 109 -29.15 -1.34 3.10
N SER A 110 -29.15 -0.06 2.70
CA SER A 110 -28.00 0.62 2.10
C SER A 110 -26.83 0.66 3.08
N GLY A 111 -27.05 1.05 4.33
CA GLY A 111 -26.04 1.06 5.40
C GLY A 111 -25.45 -0.33 5.66
N ALA A 112 -26.30 -1.37 5.73
CA ALA A 112 -25.83 -2.75 5.88
C ALA A 112 -24.96 -3.22 4.71
N MET A 113 -25.30 -2.83 3.46
CA MET A 113 -24.50 -3.17 2.27
C MET A 113 -23.19 -2.37 2.23
N GLU A 114 -23.21 -1.14 2.68
CA GLU A 114 -22.01 -0.32 2.82
C GLU A 114 -21.04 -0.95 3.82
N GLU A 115 -21.49 -1.27 5.03
CA GLU A 115 -20.66 -1.91 6.05
C GLU A 115 -20.16 -3.29 5.58
N PHE A 116 -21.00 -4.06 4.85
CA PHE A 116 -20.55 -5.29 4.21
C PHE A 116 -19.41 -5.05 3.20
N ALA A 117 -19.50 -4.02 2.37
CA ALA A 117 -18.46 -3.69 1.40
C ALA A 117 -17.16 -3.24 2.09
N MET A 118 -17.28 -2.46 3.15
CA MET A 118 -16.14 -2.02 3.96
C MET A 118 -15.50 -3.18 4.73
N ASP A 119 -16.31 -4.04 5.36
CA ASP A 119 -15.85 -5.25 6.04
C ASP A 119 -15.16 -6.22 5.07
N ARG A 120 -15.69 -6.39 3.86
CA ARG A 120 -15.04 -7.18 2.81
C ARG A 120 -13.66 -6.65 2.49
N THR A 121 -13.54 -5.34 2.35
CA THR A 121 -12.26 -4.67 2.06
C THR A 121 -11.28 -4.82 3.23
N ARG A 122 -11.74 -4.65 4.47
CA ARG A 122 -10.94 -4.85 5.70
C ARG A 122 -10.48 -6.30 5.84
N ARG A 123 -11.34 -7.29 5.53
CA ARG A 123 -10.98 -8.73 5.60
C ARG A 123 -9.88 -9.11 4.61
N GLU A 124 -9.84 -8.51 3.44
CA GLU A 124 -8.76 -8.74 2.47
C GLU A 124 -7.40 -8.33 3.05
N VAL A 125 -7.36 -7.28 3.85
CA VAL A 125 -6.16 -6.86 4.60
C VAL A 125 -5.88 -7.79 5.78
N SER A 126 -6.92 -8.13 6.56
CA SER A 126 -6.78 -9.00 7.74
C SER A 126 -6.42 -10.46 7.39
N ALA A 127 -6.63 -10.89 6.14
CA ALA A 127 -6.19 -12.19 5.67
C ALA A 127 -4.66 -12.34 5.72
N LEU A 128 -3.91 -11.24 5.56
CA LEU A 128 -2.46 -11.20 5.73
C LEU A 128 -2.05 -11.50 7.20
N LEU A 129 -2.91 -11.14 8.17
CA LEU A 129 -2.67 -11.35 9.61
C LEU A 129 -2.82 -12.82 10.05
N LYS A 130 -3.66 -13.60 9.37
CA LYS A 130 -3.97 -14.97 9.77
C LYS A 130 -2.79 -15.95 9.58
N SER A 131 -1.74 -15.54 8.90
CA SER A 131 -0.56 -16.35 8.63
C SER A 131 0.43 -16.41 9.80
N ALA A 132 0.33 -15.52 10.80
CA ALA A 132 1.25 -15.51 11.95
C ALA A 132 0.91 -16.63 12.94
N PRO A 133 1.87 -17.51 13.31
CA PRO A 133 1.66 -18.54 14.31
C PRO A 133 1.54 -17.91 15.70
N LYS A 134 0.80 -18.59 16.60
CA LYS A 134 0.66 -18.17 18.01
C LYS A 134 1.70 -18.81 18.94
N ARG A 135 2.34 -19.87 18.49
CA ARG A 135 3.34 -20.63 19.27
C ARG A 135 4.56 -20.92 18.41
N ALA A 136 5.70 -21.08 19.04
CA ALA A 136 6.97 -21.37 18.41
C ALA A 136 7.73 -22.44 19.20
N THR A 137 8.47 -23.31 18.51
CA THR A 137 9.31 -24.34 19.14
C THR A 137 10.74 -23.80 19.27
N VAL A 138 11.14 -23.42 20.47
CA VAL A 138 12.49 -22.97 20.80
C VAL A 138 13.38 -24.16 21.10
N VAL A 139 14.61 -24.14 20.55
CA VAL A 139 15.64 -25.17 20.73
C VAL A 139 16.71 -24.62 21.65
N ALA A 140 16.84 -25.18 22.85
CA ALA A 140 17.86 -24.80 23.80
C ALA A 140 19.27 -25.31 23.39
N ALA A 141 20.31 -24.80 24.05
CA ALA A 141 21.70 -25.18 23.76
C ALA A 141 21.99 -26.68 23.94
N ASP A 142 21.23 -27.35 24.81
CA ASP A 142 21.31 -28.81 25.06
C ASP A 142 20.53 -29.64 24.02
N GLY A 143 19.86 -28.99 23.05
CA GLY A 143 19.06 -29.63 22.03
C GLY A 143 17.62 -29.94 22.47
N SER A 144 17.22 -29.61 23.69
CA SER A 144 15.83 -29.75 24.14
C SER A 144 14.90 -28.76 23.42
N GLU A 145 13.71 -29.23 23.09
CA GLU A 145 12.67 -28.43 22.45
C GLU A 145 11.61 -27.99 23.47
N SER A 146 11.26 -26.72 23.45
CA SER A 146 10.17 -26.16 24.26
C SER A 146 9.22 -25.34 23.39
N ASP A 147 7.92 -25.50 23.63
CA ASP A 147 6.91 -24.77 22.89
C ASP A 147 6.47 -23.55 23.69
N VAL A 148 6.78 -22.35 23.17
CA VAL A 148 6.54 -21.07 23.84
C VAL A 148 5.52 -20.23 23.08
N ALA A 149 4.89 -19.26 23.75
CA ALA A 149 4.10 -18.26 23.03
C ALA A 149 5.01 -17.37 22.18
N VAL A 150 4.56 -16.99 21.00
CA VAL A 150 5.37 -16.16 20.09
C VAL A 150 5.76 -14.82 20.74
N GLU A 151 4.90 -14.31 21.62
CA GLU A 151 5.12 -13.07 22.39
C GLU A 151 6.30 -13.16 23.38
N ASP A 152 6.66 -14.37 23.79
CA ASP A 152 7.75 -14.63 24.75
C ASP A 152 9.11 -14.81 24.06
N LEU A 153 9.17 -14.84 22.72
CA LEU A 153 10.42 -14.98 21.96
C LEU A 153 11.36 -13.79 22.21
N LYS A 154 12.64 -14.08 22.27
CA LYS A 154 13.72 -13.09 22.45
C LYS A 154 14.66 -13.09 21.26
N VAL A 155 15.27 -11.94 20.99
CA VAL A 155 16.35 -11.85 19.99
C VAL A 155 17.50 -12.77 20.41
N GLY A 156 17.94 -13.62 19.49
CA GLY A 156 18.96 -14.64 19.73
C GLY A 156 18.40 -16.04 19.98
N ASP A 157 17.11 -16.21 20.24
CA ASP A 157 16.50 -17.54 20.39
C ASP A 157 16.62 -18.33 19.10
N ARG A 158 16.94 -19.63 19.23
CA ARG A 158 16.95 -20.58 18.12
C ARG A 158 15.59 -21.25 18.04
N VAL A 159 14.92 -21.08 16.92
CA VAL A 159 13.54 -21.59 16.69
C VAL A 159 13.57 -22.62 15.57
N ARG A 160 12.93 -23.77 15.81
CA ARG A 160 12.73 -24.82 14.80
C ARG A 160 11.37 -24.69 14.15
N VAL A 161 11.36 -24.72 12.81
CA VAL A 161 10.15 -24.70 12.00
C VAL A 161 10.11 -25.94 11.13
N ARG A 162 9.09 -26.77 11.33
CA ARG A 162 8.87 -27.99 10.56
C ARG A 162 8.09 -27.71 9.26
N PRO A 163 8.13 -28.59 8.27
CA PRO A 163 7.32 -28.46 7.07
C PRO A 163 5.83 -28.24 7.40
N GLY A 164 5.21 -27.30 6.72
CA GLY A 164 3.81 -26.91 6.96
C GLY A 164 3.59 -25.95 8.14
N GLN A 165 4.64 -25.54 8.86
CA GLN A 165 4.57 -24.51 9.90
C GLN A 165 4.97 -23.15 9.37
N ALA A 166 4.40 -22.09 9.92
CA ALA A 166 4.82 -20.72 9.62
C ALA A 166 5.97 -20.28 10.53
N PHE A 167 6.84 -19.42 9.99
CA PHE A 167 7.90 -18.77 10.77
C PHE A 167 7.29 -17.78 11.77
N ALA A 168 7.72 -17.86 13.03
CA ALA A 168 7.14 -17.07 14.12
C ALA A 168 7.72 -15.65 14.24
N ALA A 169 8.93 -15.42 13.72
CA ALA A 169 9.65 -14.16 13.79
C ALA A 169 10.56 -13.99 12.59
N ASP A 170 11.07 -12.77 12.38
CA ASP A 170 12.11 -12.53 11.38
C ASP A 170 13.46 -12.99 11.93
N GLY A 171 14.23 -13.71 11.10
CA GLY A 171 15.51 -14.26 11.54
C GLY A 171 16.42 -14.71 10.42
N GLY A 172 17.54 -15.33 10.78
CA GLY A 172 18.51 -15.94 9.85
C GLY A 172 18.58 -17.44 10.04
N VAL A 173 18.53 -18.19 8.96
CA VAL A 173 18.68 -19.66 8.96
C VAL A 173 20.05 -20.03 9.48
N VAL A 174 20.11 -20.91 10.47
CA VAL A 174 21.37 -21.42 11.06
C VAL A 174 21.59 -22.89 10.79
N SER A 175 20.54 -23.65 10.47
CA SER A 175 20.63 -25.07 10.15
C SER A 175 19.43 -25.53 9.32
N GLY A 176 19.66 -26.48 8.43
CA GLY A 176 18.62 -27.01 7.55
C GLY A 176 18.57 -26.32 6.20
N ARG A 177 17.80 -26.91 5.27
CA ARG A 177 17.50 -26.38 3.95
C ARG A 177 16.04 -26.63 3.62
N SER A 178 15.36 -25.64 3.08
CA SER A 178 13.95 -25.73 2.70
C SER A 178 13.59 -24.73 1.60
N ALA A 179 12.29 -24.57 1.34
CA ALA A 179 11.73 -23.40 0.68
C ALA A 179 10.65 -22.78 1.54
N SER A 180 10.49 -21.48 1.44
CA SER A 180 9.45 -20.71 2.08
C SER A 180 8.41 -20.27 1.06
N ASP A 181 7.13 -20.50 1.35
CA ASP A 181 6.04 -19.81 0.65
C ASP A 181 5.87 -18.44 1.27
N GLU A 182 6.29 -17.44 0.52
CA GLU A 182 6.23 -16.03 0.92
C GLU A 182 5.03 -15.31 0.30
N SER A 183 4.12 -16.02 -0.35
CA SER A 183 2.98 -15.45 -1.08
C SER A 183 2.09 -14.53 -0.24
N ALA A 184 1.96 -14.81 1.06
CA ALA A 184 1.24 -13.96 1.99
C ALA A 184 1.86 -12.56 2.16
N LEU A 185 3.19 -12.45 2.02
CA LEU A 185 3.92 -11.19 2.08
C LEU A 185 4.17 -10.60 0.69
N THR A 186 4.44 -11.46 -0.29
CA THR A 186 4.95 -11.08 -1.61
C THR A 186 3.85 -11.01 -2.67
N GLY A 187 2.78 -11.77 -2.49
CA GLY A 187 1.79 -12.05 -3.52
C GLY A 187 2.25 -13.03 -4.59
N GLU A 188 3.46 -13.61 -4.47
CA GLU A 188 4.02 -14.54 -5.42
C GLU A 188 3.81 -16.00 -5.00
N ALA A 189 3.33 -16.82 -5.92
CA ALA A 189 3.11 -18.25 -5.66
C ALA A 189 4.39 -19.11 -5.79
N VAL A 190 5.52 -18.55 -6.23
CA VAL A 190 6.77 -19.29 -6.41
C VAL A 190 7.51 -19.38 -5.09
N PRO A 191 7.75 -20.59 -4.54
CA PRO A 191 8.51 -20.75 -3.30
C PRO A 191 9.95 -20.23 -3.41
N VAL A 192 10.43 -19.61 -2.34
CA VAL A 192 11.80 -19.08 -2.23
C VAL A 192 12.68 -20.09 -1.49
N GLU A 193 13.73 -20.56 -2.11
CA GLU A 193 14.70 -21.47 -1.46
C GLU A 193 15.38 -20.77 -0.27
N LYS A 194 15.61 -21.53 0.82
CA LYS A 194 16.23 -21.08 2.05
C LYS A 194 17.36 -22.01 2.46
N ASP A 195 18.57 -21.49 2.44
CA ASP A 195 19.78 -22.12 2.90
C ASP A 195 20.35 -21.42 4.15
N VAL A 196 21.37 -22.01 4.75
CA VAL A 196 22.03 -21.41 5.93
C VAL A 196 22.59 -20.02 5.60
N GLY A 197 22.21 -19.03 6.40
CA GLY A 197 22.54 -17.61 6.22
C GLY A 197 21.41 -16.78 5.64
N ASP A 198 20.43 -17.40 4.99
CA ASP A 198 19.28 -16.70 4.39
C ASP A 198 18.33 -16.14 5.45
N THR A 199 17.62 -15.09 5.06
CA THR A 199 16.63 -14.46 5.93
C THR A 199 15.27 -15.14 5.76
N VAL A 200 14.59 -15.39 6.87
CA VAL A 200 13.20 -15.85 6.95
C VAL A 200 12.33 -14.75 7.57
N PHE A 201 11.08 -14.71 7.15
CA PHE A 201 10.13 -13.68 7.57
C PHE A 201 8.96 -14.28 8.33
N SER A 202 8.53 -13.60 9.38
CA SER A 202 7.35 -13.95 10.17
C SER A 202 6.10 -14.08 9.30
N GLY A 203 5.32 -15.14 9.52
CA GLY A 203 4.08 -15.39 8.78
C GLY A 203 4.25 -16.12 7.44
N THR A 204 5.48 -16.36 6.97
CA THR A 204 5.74 -17.19 5.78
C THR A 204 5.74 -18.68 6.11
N LEU A 205 5.34 -19.53 5.17
CA LEU A 205 5.15 -20.96 5.42
C LEU A 205 6.37 -21.75 5.00
N ASN A 206 6.91 -22.57 5.91
CA ASN A 206 7.99 -23.52 5.58
C ASN A 206 7.45 -24.74 4.85
N LEU A 207 8.02 -25.13 3.69
CA LEU A 207 7.41 -26.13 2.80
C LEU A 207 8.01 -27.53 2.94
N TRP A 208 9.35 -27.69 2.86
CA TRP A 208 9.94 -29.01 2.58
C TRP A 208 10.76 -29.58 3.73
N GLY A 209 11.75 -28.89 4.20
CA GLY A 209 12.69 -29.35 5.24
C GLY A 209 12.46 -28.69 6.59
N ALA A 210 12.89 -29.33 7.68
CA ALA A 210 12.96 -28.66 8.96
C ALA A 210 14.10 -27.64 8.95
N VAL A 211 13.85 -26.43 9.40
CA VAL A 211 14.79 -25.32 9.44
C VAL A 211 14.88 -24.78 10.84
N ASP A 212 16.11 -24.61 11.35
CA ASP A 212 16.37 -23.84 12.55
C ASP A 212 16.84 -22.45 12.16
N PHE A 213 16.23 -21.42 12.74
CA PHE A 213 16.64 -20.04 12.52
C PHE A 213 16.86 -19.31 13.85
N THR A 214 17.69 -18.29 13.86
CA THR A 214 17.88 -17.42 15.01
C THR A 214 17.06 -16.17 14.86
N VAL A 215 16.28 -15.82 15.88
CA VAL A 215 15.45 -14.61 15.93
C VAL A 215 16.35 -13.37 15.89
N ARG A 216 16.14 -12.51 14.88
CA ARG A 216 16.85 -11.23 14.71
C ARG A 216 16.01 -10.03 15.09
N ARG A 217 14.69 -10.14 14.96
CA ARG A 217 13.71 -9.10 15.33
C ARG A 217 12.59 -9.73 16.14
N LEU A 218 12.11 -9.01 17.13
CA LEU A 218 10.97 -9.45 17.93
C LEU A 218 9.72 -9.61 17.05
N PRO A 219 8.80 -10.51 17.37
CA PRO A 219 7.56 -10.70 16.61
C PRO A 219 6.76 -9.40 16.43
N ALA A 220 6.68 -8.55 17.46
CA ALA A 220 6.02 -7.25 17.40
C ALA A 220 6.70 -6.23 16.44
N GLU A 221 7.96 -6.43 16.12
CA GLU A 221 8.77 -5.61 15.20
C GLU A 221 9.04 -6.31 13.88
N SER A 222 8.42 -7.47 13.65
CA SER A 222 8.58 -8.24 12.42
C SER A 222 8.11 -7.46 11.19
N THR A 223 8.64 -7.83 10.03
CA THR A 223 8.26 -7.26 8.74
C THR A 223 6.75 -7.32 8.52
N LEU A 224 6.11 -8.45 8.87
CA LEU A 224 4.66 -8.60 8.78
C LEU A 224 3.92 -7.57 9.65
N GLN A 225 4.33 -7.39 10.92
CA GLN A 225 3.67 -6.43 11.83
C GLN A 225 3.85 -4.97 11.37
N ARG A 226 5.00 -4.65 10.78
CA ARG A 226 5.21 -3.32 10.17
C ARG A 226 4.30 -3.08 8.98
N ILE A 227 4.14 -4.08 8.11
CA ILE A 227 3.22 -4.00 6.97
C ILE A 227 1.80 -3.73 7.45
N ILE A 228 1.35 -4.44 8.48
CA ILE A 228 0.02 -4.29 9.07
C ILE A 228 -0.17 -2.86 9.60
N ARG A 229 0.76 -2.36 10.41
CA ARG A 229 0.71 -0.99 10.95
C ARG A 229 0.68 0.06 9.84
N LEU A 230 1.45 -0.14 8.76
CA LEU A 230 1.44 0.76 7.61
C LEU A 230 0.08 0.77 6.93
N ILE A 231 -0.57 -0.39 6.76
CA ILE A 231 -1.90 -0.49 6.14
C ILE A 231 -2.96 0.16 7.04
N GLU A 232 -2.95 -0.10 8.35
CA GLU A 232 -3.88 0.52 9.30
C GLU A 232 -3.70 2.04 9.36
N THR A 233 -2.45 2.51 9.38
CA THR A 233 -2.15 3.94 9.31
C THR A 233 -2.64 4.55 8.00
N ALA A 234 -2.44 3.83 6.89
CA ALA A 234 -2.92 4.25 5.58
C ALA A 234 -4.44 4.40 5.52
N GLN A 235 -5.17 3.51 6.16
CA GLN A 235 -6.65 3.58 6.25
C GLN A 235 -7.14 4.77 7.08
N LYS A 236 -6.37 5.21 8.08
CA LYS A 236 -6.70 6.38 8.92
C LYS A 236 -6.35 7.73 8.25
N LEU A 237 -5.46 7.74 7.25
CA LEU A 237 -4.99 8.94 6.57
C LEU A 237 -5.89 9.31 5.38
N LYS A 238 -6.73 10.32 5.59
CA LYS A 238 -7.67 10.84 4.58
C LYS A 238 -6.96 11.46 3.38
N ALA A 239 -7.46 11.15 2.19
CA ALA A 239 -7.03 11.75 0.93
C ALA A 239 -7.39 13.26 0.84
N PRO A 240 -6.69 14.05 0.00
CA PRO A 240 -7.04 15.44 -0.26
C PRO A 240 -8.49 15.62 -0.71
N SER A 241 -8.96 14.74 -1.59
CA SER A 241 -10.35 14.76 -2.09
C SER A 241 -11.37 14.43 -0.99
N GLU A 242 -11.05 13.52 -0.06
CA GLU A 242 -11.89 13.22 1.11
C GLU A 242 -11.99 14.43 2.04
N ARG A 243 -10.86 15.11 2.31
CA ARG A 243 -10.85 16.33 3.13
C ARG A 243 -11.68 17.45 2.51
N LEU A 244 -11.68 17.53 1.19
CA LEU A 244 -12.52 18.48 0.46
C LEU A 244 -14.00 18.14 0.67
N THR A 245 -14.39 16.87 0.50
CA THR A 245 -15.76 16.42 0.72
C THR A 245 -16.23 16.66 2.15
N ASP A 246 -15.39 16.36 3.16
CA ASP A 246 -15.71 16.64 4.57
C ASP A 246 -15.94 18.14 4.82
N ARG A 247 -15.10 19.00 4.22
CA ARG A 247 -15.22 20.45 4.36
C ARG A 247 -16.50 20.99 3.74
N PHE A 248 -16.99 20.39 2.67
CA PHE A 248 -18.25 20.77 2.03
C PHE A 248 -19.49 20.16 2.71
N GLY A 249 -19.36 19.06 3.45
CA GLY A 249 -20.47 18.30 4.01
C GLY A 249 -21.39 19.15 4.88
N THR A 250 -20.85 19.80 5.92
CA THR A 250 -21.64 20.61 6.87
C THR A 250 -22.31 21.82 6.21
N PRO A 251 -21.62 22.69 5.43
CA PRO A 251 -22.28 23.80 4.72
C PRO A 251 -23.35 23.33 3.74
N TYR A 252 -23.11 22.21 3.05
CA TYR A 252 -24.08 21.63 2.13
C TYR A 252 -25.34 21.16 2.85
N THR A 253 -25.23 20.49 4.00
CA THR A 253 -26.36 20.05 4.82
C THR A 253 -27.22 21.23 5.24
N TYR A 254 -26.61 22.34 5.71
CA TYR A 254 -27.37 23.55 6.02
C TYR A 254 -28.02 24.19 4.79
N ALA A 255 -27.36 24.16 3.64
CA ALA A 255 -27.94 24.67 2.39
C ALA A 255 -29.13 23.83 1.95
N VAL A 256 -29.08 22.51 2.08
CA VAL A 256 -30.20 21.60 1.79
C VAL A 256 -31.37 21.85 2.75
N LEU A 257 -31.11 21.96 4.05
CA LEU A 257 -32.14 22.27 5.05
C LEU A 257 -32.82 23.62 4.77
N GLY A 258 -32.03 24.66 4.56
CA GLY A 258 -32.53 26.01 4.28
C GLY A 258 -33.26 26.06 2.93
N GLY A 259 -32.73 25.41 1.90
CA GLY A 259 -33.35 25.28 0.57
C GLY A 259 -34.69 24.55 0.62
N SER A 260 -34.78 23.43 1.37
CA SER A 260 -36.03 22.69 1.55
C SER A 260 -37.06 23.51 2.33
N ALA A 261 -36.66 24.24 3.37
CA ALA A 261 -37.54 25.15 4.10
C ALA A 261 -38.03 26.31 3.21
N ALA A 262 -37.15 26.91 2.42
CA ALA A 262 -37.51 27.96 1.48
C ALA A 262 -38.51 27.48 0.43
N MET A 263 -38.24 26.28 -0.16
CA MET A 263 -39.15 25.69 -1.16
C MET A 263 -40.50 25.29 -0.53
N PHE A 264 -40.54 24.86 0.73
CA PHE A 264 -41.81 24.68 1.45
C PHE A 264 -42.63 25.95 1.45
N LEU A 265 -42.01 27.09 1.80
CA LEU A 265 -42.70 28.40 1.82
C LEU A 265 -43.15 28.83 0.42
N VAL A 266 -42.32 28.60 -0.62
CA VAL A 266 -42.67 28.92 -2.01
C VAL A 266 -43.87 28.08 -2.48
N TRP A 267 -43.92 26.79 -2.21
CA TRP A 267 -45.05 25.96 -2.57
C TRP A 267 -46.30 26.28 -1.78
N TRP A 268 -46.17 26.55 -0.45
CA TRP A 268 -47.31 26.89 0.41
C TRP A 268 -47.86 28.28 0.09
N LEU A 269 -46.99 29.31 0.18
CA LEU A 269 -47.44 30.72 0.06
C LEU A 269 -47.49 31.20 -1.38
N GLY A 270 -46.57 30.73 -2.25
CA GLY A 270 -46.48 31.18 -3.62
C GLY A 270 -47.43 30.43 -4.58
N PHE A 271 -47.49 29.10 -4.43
CA PHE A 271 -48.36 28.27 -5.28
C PHE A 271 -49.69 27.87 -4.63
N GLY A 272 -49.92 28.25 -3.37
CA GLY A 272 -51.14 27.96 -2.65
C GLY A 272 -51.39 26.48 -2.36
N LEU A 273 -50.32 25.63 -2.34
CA LEU A 273 -50.49 24.23 -2.03
C LEU A 273 -50.84 24.03 -0.54
N PRO A 274 -51.59 22.97 -0.17
CA PRO A 274 -51.85 22.62 1.23
C PRO A 274 -50.53 22.47 1.98
N ALA A 275 -50.45 23.04 3.21
CA ALA A 275 -49.21 23.03 4.01
C ALA A 275 -48.80 21.60 4.39
N PHE A 276 -49.74 20.82 4.97
CA PHE A 276 -49.48 19.50 5.55
C PHE A 276 -50.38 18.38 5.01
N ASP A 277 -51.59 18.71 4.61
CA ASP A 277 -52.60 17.70 4.19
C ASP A 277 -52.42 17.29 2.73
N ASN A 278 -52.21 16.00 2.47
CA ASN A 278 -52.22 15.45 1.16
C ASN A 278 -53.68 15.30 0.67
N GLN A 279 -54.03 15.89 -0.45
CA GLN A 279 -55.34 15.74 -1.09
C GLN A 279 -55.23 14.80 -2.32
N GLU A 280 -56.38 14.26 -2.77
CA GLU A 280 -56.38 13.41 -3.96
C GLU A 280 -55.75 14.15 -5.17
N GLY A 281 -54.64 13.61 -5.67
CA GLY A 281 -53.89 14.17 -6.80
C GLY A 281 -52.95 15.35 -6.49
N VAL A 282 -52.97 15.92 -5.26
CA VAL A 282 -52.13 17.05 -4.87
C VAL A 282 -51.34 16.76 -3.60
N ARG A 283 -50.03 16.63 -3.73
CA ARG A 283 -49.13 16.47 -2.57
C ARG A 283 -48.91 17.81 -1.85
N SER A 284 -48.90 17.76 -0.52
CA SER A 284 -48.67 18.94 0.32
C SER A 284 -47.30 19.57 0.10
N ALA A 285 -47.17 20.86 0.41
CA ALA A 285 -45.89 21.57 0.37
C ALA A 285 -44.84 20.91 1.29
N PHE A 286 -45.26 20.42 2.46
CA PHE A 286 -44.38 19.69 3.38
C PHE A 286 -43.89 18.36 2.82
N TYR A 287 -44.74 17.57 2.18
CA TYR A 287 -44.37 16.34 1.52
C TYR A 287 -43.29 16.58 0.45
N ARG A 288 -43.48 17.60 -0.40
CA ARG A 288 -42.50 17.97 -1.43
C ARG A 288 -41.18 18.44 -0.85
N ALA A 289 -41.21 19.22 0.24
CA ALA A 289 -40.00 19.68 0.93
C ALA A 289 -39.22 18.52 1.54
N MET A 290 -39.90 17.53 2.11
CA MET A 290 -39.26 16.31 2.61
C MET A 290 -38.66 15.46 1.49
N THR A 291 -39.38 15.32 0.36
CA THR A 291 -38.83 14.63 -0.82
C THR A 291 -37.56 15.35 -1.31
N LEU A 292 -37.57 16.69 -1.36
CA LEU A 292 -36.39 17.47 -1.73
C LEU A 292 -35.23 17.25 -0.75
N LEU A 293 -35.53 17.20 0.55
CA LEU A 293 -34.52 17.00 1.61
C LEU A 293 -33.80 15.66 1.45
N VAL A 294 -34.53 14.56 1.16
CA VAL A 294 -33.96 13.23 0.93
C VAL A 294 -33.12 13.22 -0.33
N VAL A 295 -33.71 13.69 -1.44
CA VAL A 295 -33.11 13.61 -2.77
C VAL A 295 -31.83 14.45 -2.87
N ALA A 296 -31.78 15.56 -2.18
CA ALA A 296 -30.62 16.44 -2.13
C ALA A 296 -29.56 15.98 -1.12
N SER A 297 -29.77 14.91 -0.35
CA SER A 297 -28.75 14.39 0.57
C SER A 297 -27.50 13.88 -0.19
N PRO A 298 -26.26 14.12 0.29
CA PRO A 298 -25.05 13.82 -0.45
C PRO A 298 -24.45 12.44 -0.15
N CYS A 299 -25.25 11.43 0.28
CA CYS A 299 -24.73 10.14 0.79
C CYS A 299 -23.77 9.45 -0.21
N ALA A 300 -24.19 9.28 -1.45
CA ALA A 300 -23.36 8.66 -2.48
C ALA A 300 -22.09 9.48 -2.80
N LEU A 301 -22.13 10.80 -2.63
CA LEU A 301 -20.97 11.67 -2.83
C LEU A 301 -19.94 11.47 -1.72
N VAL A 302 -20.37 11.44 -0.46
CA VAL A 302 -19.49 11.26 0.71
C VAL A 302 -18.77 9.93 0.65
N LEU A 303 -19.44 8.85 0.22
CA LEU A 303 -18.89 7.50 0.12
C LEU A 303 -18.03 7.24 -1.12
N SER A 304 -18.19 8.06 -2.16
CA SER A 304 -17.58 7.82 -3.47
C SER A 304 -16.06 7.73 -3.46
N ILE A 305 -15.40 8.49 -2.62
CA ILE A 305 -13.93 8.60 -2.55
C ILE A 305 -13.35 7.58 -1.56
N PRO A 306 -13.80 7.51 -0.29
CA PRO A 306 -13.24 6.58 0.69
C PRO A 306 -13.35 5.12 0.25
N SER A 307 -14.49 4.69 -0.28
CA SER A 307 -14.71 3.32 -0.71
C SER A 307 -13.75 2.90 -1.85
N ALA A 308 -13.49 3.78 -2.81
CA ALA A 308 -12.55 3.51 -3.90
C ALA A 308 -11.09 3.49 -3.42
N ILE A 309 -10.72 4.40 -2.52
CA ILE A 309 -9.37 4.47 -1.96
C ILE A 309 -9.06 3.24 -1.11
N LEU A 310 -9.98 2.85 -0.21
CA LEU A 310 -9.80 1.67 0.62
C LEU A 310 -9.68 0.40 -0.22
N ALA A 311 -10.50 0.26 -1.25
CA ALA A 311 -10.41 -0.86 -2.19
C ALA A 311 -9.06 -0.87 -2.94
N ALA A 312 -8.53 0.30 -3.33
CA ALA A 312 -7.22 0.42 -3.95
C ALA A 312 -6.09 0.03 -2.99
N ILE A 313 -6.10 0.54 -1.74
CA ILE A 313 -5.11 0.19 -0.72
C ILE A 313 -5.12 -1.32 -0.45
N ALA A 314 -6.30 -1.92 -0.29
CA ALA A 314 -6.45 -3.35 -0.04
C ALA A 314 -5.92 -4.21 -1.21
N TRP A 315 -6.24 -3.84 -2.45
CA TRP A 315 -5.71 -4.52 -3.63
C TRP A 315 -4.19 -4.38 -3.73
N GLY A 316 -3.67 -3.16 -3.53
CA GLY A 316 -2.23 -2.88 -3.55
C GLY A 316 -1.46 -3.74 -2.56
N ALA A 317 -1.92 -3.81 -1.32
CA ALA A 317 -1.32 -4.61 -0.25
C ALA A 317 -1.20 -6.09 -0.62
N ARG A 318 -2.23 -6.67 -1.25
CA ARG A 318 -2.21 -8.06 -1.74
C ARG A 318 -1.27 -8.31 -2.91
N HIS A 319 -0.87 -7.27 -3.63
CA HIS A 319 -0.01 -7.36 -4.81
C HIS A 319 1.36 -6.71 -4.58
N GLY A 320 1.82 -6.67 -3.33
CA GLY A 320 3.15 -6.19 -2.99
C GLY A 320 3.36 -4.68 -3.13
N VAL A 321 2.27 -3.89 -3.05
CA VAL A 321 2.31 -2.42 -3.08
C VAL A 321 1.62 -1.87 -1.83
N LEU A 322 2.36 -1.19 -0.97
CA LEU A 322 1.81 -0.54 0.22
C LEU A 322 1.69 0.95 0.00
N PHE A 323 0.48 1.49 0.09
CA PHE A 323 0.21 2.93 0.06
C PHE A 323 0.08 3.45 1.48
N ARG A 324 0.69 4.58 1.78
CA ARG A 324 0.61 5.25 3.08
C ARG A 324 -0.52 6.30 3.09
N GLY A 325 -1.68 5.92 2.62
CA GLY A 325 -2.90 6.73 2.61
C GLY A 325 -3.44 7.04 1.23
N GLY A 326 -4.66 7.56 1.21
CA GLY A 326 -5.37 7.89 -0.02
C GLY A 326 -4.68 8.97 -0.85
N ALA A 327 -3.95 9.87 -0.19
CA ALA A 327 -3.18 10.92 -0.88
C ALA A 327 -2.13 10.35 -1.83
N ALA A 328 -1.46 9.26 -1.45
CA ALA A 328 -0.48 8.58 -2.29
C ALA A 328 -1.13 7.98 -3.54
N VAL A 329 -2.30 7.35 -3.38
CA VAL A 329 -3.07 6.79 -4.51
C VAL A 329 -3.47 7.90 -5.49
N GLU A 330 -3.98 9.04 -5.00
CA GLU A 330 -4.41 10.15 -5.88
C GLU A 330 -3.22 10.80 -6.59
N ARG A 331 -2.16 11.13 -5.87
CA ARG A 331 -0.99 11.82 -6.43
C ARG A 331 -0.23 10.95 -7.44
N LEU A 332 -0.08 9.65 -7.17
CA LEU A 332 0.57 8.73 -8.10
C LEU A 332 -0.18 8.63 -9.44
N ALA A 333 -1.51 8.78 -9.44
CA ALA A 333 -2.30 8.82 -10.68
C ALA A 333 -2.03 10.06 -11.56
N GLU A 334 -1.36 11.07 -11.02
CA GLU A 334 -1.15 12.37 -11.68
C GLU A 334 0.27 12.63 -12.12
N ILE A 335 1.21 11.71 -11.85
CA ILE A 335 2.61 11.89 -12.21
C ILE A 335 2.80 12.06 -13.72
N THR A 336 3.76 12.91 -14.08
CA THR A 336 4.18 13.16 -15.47
C THR A 336 5.63 12.79 -15.70
N ALA A 337 6.39 12.60 -14.61
CA ALA A 337 7.77 12.17 -14.64
C ALA A 337 8.05 11.20 -13.49
N VAL A 338 8.99 10.28 -13.72
CA VAL A 338 9.56 9.42 -12.69
C VAL A 338 11.06 9.65 -12.63
N ALA A 339 11.55 10.05 -11.46
CA ALA A 339 12.97 10.11 -11.13
C ALA A 339 13.35 8.78 -10.47
N LEU A 340 14.40 8.15 -10.97
CA LEU A 340 14.83 6.82 -10.56
C LEU A 340 16.26 6.90 -10.04
N ASP A 341 16.51 6.40 -8.84
CA ASP A 341 17.89 6.13 -8.45
C ASP A 341 18.46 4.97 -9.29
N LYS A 342 19.78 4.92 -9.45
CA LYS A 342 20.41 3.81 -10.17
C LYS A 342 20.51 2.57 -9.28
N THR A 343 21.24 2.72 -8.16
CA THR A 343 21.70 1.60 -7.34
C THR A 343 20.55 1.03 -6.47
N GLY A 344 20.34 -0.28 -6.52
CA GLY A 344 19.25 -0.92 -5.76
C GLY A 344 17.84 -0.69 -6.35
N THR A 345 17.68 0.22 -7.31
CA THR A 345 16.41 0.55 -7.98
C THR A 345 16.39 0.01 -9.41
N LEU A 346 17.14 0.61 -10.34
CA LEU A 346 17.27 0.13 -11.72
C LEU A 346 18.21 -1.07 -11.82
N THR A 347 19.11 -1.19 -10.85
CA THR A 347 20.02 -2.32 -10.68
C THR A 347 19.64 -3.14 -9.46
N THR A 348 20.14 -4.37 -9.37
CA THR A 348 19.90 -5.24 -8.22
C THR A 348 20.65 -4.78 -6.97
N GLY A 349 21.63 -3.87 -7.10
CA GLY A 349 22.60 -3.54 -6.07
C GLY A 349 23.54 -4.70 -5.74
N GLU A 350 23.51 -5.77 -6.56
CA GLU A 350 24.44 -6.89 -6.52
C GLU A 350 25.46 -6.74 -7.63
N LEU A 351 26.72 -6.74 -7.23
CA LEU A 351 27.82 -6.72 -8.17
C LEU A 351 28.04 -8.12 -8.75
N ALA A 352 28.31 -8.19 -10.04
CA ALA A 352 28.75 -9.40 -10.70
C ALA A 352 30.19 -9.25 -11.19
N VAL A 353 31.00 -10.30 -11.04
CA VAL A 353 32.34 -10.34 -11.62
C VAL A 353 32.22 -10.57 -13.12
N MET A 354 32.71 -9.62 -13.91
CA MET A 354 32.70 -9.63 -15.36
C MET A 354 33.96 -10.24 -15.95
N GLY A 355 35.05 -10.22 -15.19
CA GLY A 355 36.34 -10.81 -15.61
C GLY A 355 37.40 -10.65 -14.53
N VAL A 356 38.41 -11.46 -14.66
CA VAL A 356 39.64 -11.41 -13.84
C VAL A 356 40.81 -11.26 -14.80
N GLU A 357 41.68 -10.34 -14.53
CA GLU A 357 42.89 -10.08 -15.31
C GLU A 357 44.13 -10.24 -14.43
N SER A 358 45.18 -10.79 -15.01
CA SER A 358 46.47 -10.96 -14.32
C SER A 358 47.60 -10.25 -15.06
N PHE A 359 48.59 -9.80 -14.32
CA PHE A 359 49.78 -9.15 -14.83
C PHE A 359 51.02 -9.80 -14.16
N PRO A 360 51.73 -10.69 -14.91
CA PRO A 360 51.58 -11.01 -16.31
C PRO A 360 50.32 -11.89 -16.61
N PRO A 361 49.82 -11.87 -17.86
CA PRO A 361 48.67 -12.68 -18.26
C PRO A 361 48.89 -14.19 -18.05
N GLY A 362 47.76 -14.95 -17.82
CA GLY A 362 47.77 -16.39 -17.64
C GLY A 362 47.75 -16.89 -16.20
N ARG A 363 47.67 -15.97 -15.22
CA ARG A 363 47.58 -16.29 -13.79
C ARG A 363 46.24 -15.81 -13.16
N GLU A 364 45.18 -15.69 -13.95
CA GLU A 364 43.87 -15.16 -13.53
C GLU A 364 43.24 -16.01 -12.42
N LYS A 365 43.49 -17.35 -12.50
CA LYS A 365 43.00 -18.26 -11.45
C LYS A 365 43.66 -18.00 -10.11
N GLU A 366 44.94 -17.70 -10.07
CA GLU A 366 45.69 -17.40 -8.87
C GLU A 366 45.25 -16.03 -8.27
N VAL A 367 45.01 -15.04 -9.14
CA VAL A 367 44.41 -13.76 -8.71
C VAL A 367 43.07 -14.00 -8.01
N LEU A 368 42.22 -14.87 -8.59
CA LEU A 368 40.90 -15.17 -8.02
C LEU A 368 41.01 -15.97 -6.71
N GLU A 369 41.98 -16.90 -6.59
CA GLU A 369 42.26 -17.65 -5.38
C GLU A 369 42.66 -16.71 -4.20
N LEU A 370 43.57 -15.76 -4.46
CA LEU A 370 44.01 -14.79 -3.48
C LEU A 370 42.87 -13.82 -3.10
N ALA A 371 42.10 -13.34 -4.09
CA ALA A 371 40.94 -12.49 -3.86
C ALA A 371 39.87 -13.19 -3.01
N ASN A 372 39.52 -14.43 -3.36
CA ASN A 372 38.54 -15.23 -2.62
C ASN A 372 38.96 -15.42 -1.16
N ALA A 373 40.22 -15.78 -0.92
CA ALA A 373 40.72 -16.05 0.41
C ALA A 373 40.69 -14.80 1.32
N LEU A 374 41.00 -13.62 0.80
CA LEU A 374 40.89 -12.37 1.56
C LEU A 374 39.44 -11.95 1.77
N GLU A 375 38.60 -12.04 0.73
CA GLU A 375 37.24 -11.54 0.76
C GLU A 375 36.25 -12.46 1.51
N THR A 376 36.57 -13.74 1.70
CA THR A 376 35.77 -14.66 2.56
C THR A 376 35.65 -14.12 4.01
N ARG A 377 36.58 -13.28 4.43
CA ARG A 377 36.58 -12.64 5.76
C ARG A 377 35.99 -11.24 5.79
N SER A 378 35.52 -10.75 4.65
CA SER A 378 34.94 -9.41 4.50
C SER A 378 33.43 -9.49 4.29
N HIS A 379 32.70 -8.55 4.89
CA HIS A 379 31.24 -8.41 4.67
C HIS A 379 30.88 -7.36 3.61
N HIS A 380 31.89 -6.81 2.93
CA HIS A 380 31.66 -5.80 1.90
C HIS A 380 30.88 -6.36 0.70
N PRO A 381 29.99 -5.59 0.03
CA PRO A 381 29.26 -6.06 -1.18
C PRO A 381 30.19 -6.58 -2.30
N LEU A 382 31.34 -5.93 -2.51
CA LEU A 382 32.39 -6.41 -3.45
C LEU A 382 32.89 -7.81 -3.07
N ALA A 383 33.14 -8.04 -1.78
CA ALA A 383 33.61 -9.31 -1.27
C ALA A 383 32.64 -10.44 -1.57
N ARG A 384 31.36 -10.25 -1.29
CA ARG A 384 30.32 -11.26 -1.58
C ARG A 384 30.27 -11.64 -3.06
N ALA A 385 30.42 -10.66 -3.96
CA ALA A 385 30.42 -10.91 -5.39
C ALA A 385 31.63 -11.76 -5.82
N ILE A 386 32.83 -11.44 -5.31
CA ILE A 386 34.08 -12.15 -5.61
C ILE A 386 34.02 -13.58 -5.08
N VAL A 387 33.59 -13.77 -3.84
CA VAL A 387 33.46 -15.10 -3.21
C VAL A 387 32.44 -15.97 -3.95
N ARG A 388 31.26 -15.43 -4.30
CA ARG A 388 30.25 -16.17 -5.07
C ARG A 388 30.77 -16.59 -6.44
N TYR A 389 31.47 -15.71 -7.13
CA TYR A 389 32.08 -16.02 -8.42
C TYR A 389 33.16 -17.09 -8.31
N ALA A 390 34.05 -16.99 -7.32
CA ALA A 390 35.09 -17.94 -7.05
C ALA A 390 34.53 -19.33 -6.72
N GLN A 391 33.48 -19.42 -5.90
CA GLN A 391 32.77 -20.66 -5.61
C GLN A 391 32.17 -21.32 -6.87
N ALA A 392 31.53 -20.50 -7.71
CA ALA A 392 30.96 -20.98 -8.99
C ALA A 392 32.04 -21.49 -9.95
N GLN A 393 33.28 -20.96 -9.87
CA GLN A 393 34.44 -21.44 -10.66
C GLN A 393 35.17 -22.62 -10.00
N GLY A 394 34.71 -23.13 -8.85
CA GLY A 394 35.34 -24.20 -8.12
C GLY A 394 36.72 -23.85 -7.55
N VAL A 395 36.93 -22.58 -7.21
CA VAL A 395 38.21 -22.08 -6.70
C VAL A 395 38.44 -22.59 -5.28
N ARG A 396 39.68 -23.02 -5.01
CA ARG A 396 40.08 -23.54 -3.70
C ARG A 396 40.19 -22.41 -2.68
N GLU A 397 39.70 -22.63 -1.47
CA GLU A 397 39.89 -21.69 -0.34
C GLU A 397 41.33 -21.86 0.19
N LEU A 398 42.07 -20.75 0.27
CA LEU A 398 43.42 -20.71 0.81
C LEU A 398 43.42 -20.20 2.26
N PRO A 399 44.23 -20.76 3.16
CA PRO A 399 44.35 -20.23 4.51
C PRO A 399 45.04 -18.86 4.49
N VAL A 400 44.47 -17.90 5.23
CA VAL A 400 44.98 -16.55 5.36
C VAL A 400 45.47 -16.31 6.78
N GLU A 401 46.69 -15.82 6.91
CA GLU A 401 47.29 -15.36 8.16
C GLU A 401 47.28 -13.83 8.24
N ASP A 402 47.31 -13.25 9.44
CA ASP A 402 47.41 -11.82 9.69
C ASP A 402 46.41 -10.94 8.90
N PHE A 403 45.18 -11.40 8.79
CA PHE A 403 44.14 -10.62 8.10
C PHE A 403 43.81 -9.32 8.83
N SER A 404 43.82 -8.20 8.09
CA SER A 404 43.39 -6.89 8.62
C SER A 404 42.82 -5.99 7.54
N SER A 405 41.92 -5.08 7.93
CA SER A 405 41.35 -4.06 7.04
C SER A 405 42.22 -2.80 7.01
N ILE A 406 42.36 -2.21 5.83
CA ILE A 406 42.99 -0.89 5.59
C ILE A 406 41.86 0.10 5.36
N THR A 407 41.61 0.94 6.35
CA THR A 407 40.44 1.85 6.33
C THR A 407 40.36 2.67 5.03
N GLY A 408 39.24 2.53 4.30
CA GLY A 408 38.97 3.26 3.07
C GLY A 408 39.75 2.80 1.83
N GLN A 409 40.66 1.84 1.94
CA GLN A 409 41.51 1.38 0.84
C GLN A 409 41.32 -0.09 0.47
N GLY A 410 41.12 -1.00 1.44
CA GLY A 410 40.94 -2.41 1.18
C GLY A 410 41.26 -3.31 2.36
N VAL A 411 41.77 -4.51 2.07
CA VAL A 411 42.15 -5.53 3.06
C VAL A 411 43.56 -6.08 2.75
N ARG A 412 44.20 -6.65 3.75
CA ARG A 412 45.47 -7.34 3.62
C ARG A 412 45.51 -8.65 4.40
N GLY A 413 46.34 -9.56 3.95
CA GLY A 413 46.61 -10.83 4.62
C GLY A 413 47.95 -11.43 4.17
N ARG A 414 48.38 -12.50 4.81
CA ARG A 414 49.61 -13.25 4.43
C ARG A 414 49.24 -14.64 3.91
N PHE A 415 49.91 -15.03 2.85
CA PHE A 415 49.85 -16.36 2.30
C PHE A 415 51.27 -16.96 2.23
N GLY A 416 51.51 -18.01 2.96
CA GLY A 416 52.83 -18.64 3.03
C GLY A 416 53.94 -17.66 3.40
N GLY A 417 53.68 -16.73 4.32
CA GLY A 417 54.61 -15.67 4.74
C GLY A 417 54.66 -14.45 3.82
N SER A 418 54.05 -14.45 2.63
CA SER A 418 54.04 -13.31 1.69
C SER A 418 52.81 -12.41 1.91
N LEU A 419 53.01 -11.09 1.97
CA LEU A 419 51.97 -10.12 2.12
C LEU A 419 51.17 -9.97 0.79
N THR A 420 49.87 -10.02 0.87
CA THR A 420 48.94 -9.73 -0.23
C THR A 420 48.01 -8.61 0.19
N LEU A 421 47.79 -7.65 -0.73
CA LEU A 421 46.88 -6.54 -0.57
C LEU A 421 45.72 -6.72 -1.55
N LEU A 422 44.52 -6.31 -1.13
CA LEU A 422 43.36 -6.30 -2.02
C LEU A 422 42.54 -5.03 -1.77
N GLY A 423 42.23 -4.30 -2.84
CA GLY A 423 41.45 -3.07 -2.70
C GLY A 423 41.56 -2.12 -3.90
N ARG A 424 41.59 -0.81 -3.61
CA ARG A 424 41.60 0.24 -4.61
C ARG A 424 42.94 0.32 -5.35
N ARG A 425 42.91 0.97 -6.54
CA ARG A 425 44.09 1.15 -7.39
C ARG A 425 45.23 1.87 -6.68
N GLU A 426 44.94 2.77 -5.73
CA GLU A 426 45.94 3.49 -4.94
C GLU A 426 46.84 2.57 -4.12
N LEU A 427 46.39 1.37 -3.79
CA LEU A 427 47.22 0.36 -3.11
C LEU A 427 48.42 -0.09 -3.94
N LEU A 428 48.37 0.04 -5.28
CA LEU A 428 49.50 -0.26 -6.16
C LEU A 428 50.73 0.60 -5.85
N GLU A 429 50.55 1.82 -5.35
CA GLU A 429 51.62 2.76 -4.99
C GLU A 429 52.43 2.29 -3.77
N HIS A 430 51.87 1.42 -2.98
CA HIS A 430 52.47 0.93 -1.73
C HIS A 430 53.03 -0.50 -1.81
N GLY A 431 52.96 -1.12 -3.00
CA GLY A 431 53.42 -2.48 -3.24
C GLY A 431 54.78 -2.59 -3.91
N PRO A 432 55.29 -3.81 -4.06
CA PRO A 432 56.57 -4.07 -4.74
C PRO A 432 56.59 -3.67 -6.22
N LEU A 433 55.44 -3.22 -6.76
CA LEU A 433 55.23 -2.83 -8.14
C LEU A 433 54.85 -1.33 -8.27
N ALA A 434 55.24 -0.49 -7.32
CA ALA A 434 54.90 0.92 -7.29
C ALA A 434 55.28 1.70 -8.61
N GLY A 435 56.28 1.24 -9.36
CA GLY A 435 56.65 1.80 -10.65
C GLY A 435 55.79 1.35 -11.84
N TRP A 436 54.81 0.42 -11.64
CA TRP A 436 54.00 -0.16 -12.72
C TRP A 436 52.65 0.52 -12.92
N THR A 437 52.21 1.35 -11.98
CA THR A 437 50.88 1.99 -12.01
C THR A 437 50.58 2.72 -13.32
N GLY A 438 51.59 3.35 -13.94
CA GLY A 438 51.45 4.04 -15.23
C GLY A 438 51.39 3.12 -16.45
N GLN A 439 51.77 1.85 -16.33
CA GLN A 439 51.80 0.87 -17.44
C GLN A 439 50.54 -0.04 -17.46
N LEU A 440 49.75 -0.03 -16.39
CA LEU A 440 48.55 -0.86 -16.29
C LEU A 440 47.37 -0.19 -17.02
N PRO A 441 46.65 -0.94 -17.87
CA PRO A 441 45.54 -0.37 -18.61
C PRO A 441 44.46 0.17 -17.67
N PRO A 442 43.84 1.32 -18.00
CA PRO A 442 42.69 1.78 -17.24
C PRO A 442 41.54 0.76 -17.31
N ALA A 443 40.72 0.68 -16.27
CA ALA A 443 39.50 -0.11 -16.33
C ALA A 443 38.55 0.47 -17.38
N PRO A 444 37.76 -0.38 -18.07
CA PRO A 444 36.62 0.12 -18.82
C PRO A 444 35.76 1.02 -17.92
N PRO A 445 35.32 2.18 -18.42
CA PRO A 445 34.65 3.19 -17.59
C PRO A 445 33.33 2.72 -16.94
N GLU A 446 32.75 1.64 -17.47
CA GLU A 446 31.53 0.99 -16.96
C GLU A 446 31.76 -0.05 -15.87
N LEU A 447 33.02 -0.41 -15.59
CA LEU A 447 33.37 -1.45 -14.62
C LEU A 447 34.06 -0.85 -13.39
N SER A 448 33.75 -1.41 -12.24
CA SER A 448 34.51 -1.21 -11.00
C SER A 448 35.67 -2.20 -10.97
N GLU A 449 36.82 -1.78 -10.46
CA GLU A 449 38.00 -2.62 -10.35
C GLU A 449 38.41 -2.81 -8.88
N VAL A 450 38.78 -4.04 -8.53
CA VAL A 450 39.42 -4.41 -7.27
C VAL A 450 40.78 -5.02 -7.59
N TRP A 451 41.83 -4.41 -7.08
CA TRP A 451 43.19 -4.84 -7.33
C TRP A 451 43.66 -5.84 -6.30
N VAL A 452 44.35 -6.87 -6.76
CA VAL A 452 45.04 -7.89 -5.96
C VAL A 452 46.53 -7.72 -6.18
N ILE A 453 47.29 -7.54 -5.12
CA ILE A 453 48.71 -7.26 -5.16
C ILE A 453 49.43 -8.31 -4.30
N GLY A 454 50.03 -9.30 -4.92
CA GLY A 454 50.89 -10.33 -4.30
C GLY A 454 52.38 -9.99 -4.44
N ARG A 455 53.23 -10.92 -4.08
CA ARG A 455 54.68 -10.75 -4.14
C ARG A 455 55.19 -10.57 -5.57
N ASP A 456 54.72 -11.39 -6.50
CA ASP A 456 55.16 -11.48 -7.91
C ASP A 456 53.98 -11.48 -8.89
N LEU A 457 52.79 -11.18 -8.41
CA LEU A 457 51.55 -11.17 -9.15
C LEU A 457 50.73 -9.93 -8.80
N VAL A 458 50.33 -9.22 -9.84
CA VAL A 458 49.32 -8.21 -9.76
C VAL A 458 48.14 -8.64 -10.62
N GLY A 459 46.95 -8.43 -10.15
CA GLY A 459 45.76 -8.68 -10.93
C GLY A 459 44.61 -7.77 -10.52
N ARG A 460 43.56 -7.80 -11.29
CA ARG A 460 42.34 -7.11 -10.96
C ARG A 460 41.11 -7.94 -11.25
N VAL A 461 40.10 -7.77 -10.40
CA VAL A 461 38.76 -8.29 -10.60
C VAL A 461 37.88 -7.14 -11.07
N LEU A 462 37.25 -7.31 -12.21
CA LEU A 462 36.35 -6.33 -12.82
C LEU A 462 34.90 -6.69 -12.46
N LEU A 463 34.17 -5.70 -11.93
CA LEU A 463 32.80 -5.90 -11.44
C LEU A 463 31.86 -4.90 -12.09
N LYS A 464 30.61 -5.33 -12.33
CA LYS A 464 29.52 -4.48 -12.83
C LYS A 464 28.29 -4.67 -11.94
N ASP A 465 27.57 -3.59 -11.70
CA ASP A 465 26.27 -3.65 -11.05
C ASP A 465 25.24 -4.24 -12.05
N GLN A 466 24.49 -5.25 -11.63
CA GLN A 466 23.55 -5.94 -12.51
C GLN A 466 22.29 -5.10 -12.71
N ILE A 467 22.00 -4.77 -13.97
CA ILE A 467 20.73 -4.14 -14.36
C ILE A 467 19.62 -5.18 -14.21
N ARG A 468 18.50 -4.78 -13.61
CA ARG A 468 17.31 -5.64 -13.51
C ARG A 468 16.76 -5.91 -14.92
N SER A 469 16.48 -7.16 -15.23
CA SER A 469 15.91 -7.58 -16.53
C SER A 469 14.61 -6.85 -16.87
N GLU A 470 13.82 -6.54 -15.84
CA GLU A 470 12.51 -5.92 -15.92
C GLU A 470 12.57 -4.41 -16.15
N SER A 471 13.69 -3.74 -15.82
CA SER A 471 13.81 -2.28 -15.90
C SER A 471 13.44 -1.74 -17.29
N LYS A 472 13.90 -2.40 -18.35
CA LYS A 472 13.62 -1.99 -19.73
C LYS A 472 12.11 -2.03 -20.05
N SER A 473 11.43 -3.12 -19.70
CA SER A 473 10.00 -3.29 -19.97
C SER A 473 9.15 -2.29 -19.18
N VAL A 474 9.55 -1.98 -17.95
CA VAL A 474 8.90 -0.97 -17.10
C VAL A 474 9.02 0.42 -17.71
N LEU A 475 10.23 0.81 -18.13
CA LEU A 475 10.47 2.12 -18.75
C LEU A 475 9.73 2.29 -20.06
N GLU A 476 9.68 1.26 -20.90
CA GLU A 476 8.89 1.26 -22.13
C GLU A 476 7.40 1.43 -21.85
N ALA A 477 6.88 0.78 -20.80
CA ALA A 477 5.47 0.91 -20.41
C ALA A 477 5.13 2.32 -19.91
N LEU A 478 6.03 2.96 -19.16
CA LEU A 478 5.91 4.34 -18.70
C LEU A 478 5.95 5.32 -19.88
N ARG A 479 6.90 5.13 -20.80
CA ARG A 479 7.03 5.96 -22.01
C ARG A 479 5.77 5.92 -22.89
N ARG A 480 5.15 4.73 -23.08
CA ARG A 480 3.87 4.59 -23.80
C ARG A 480 2.73 5.41 -23.17
N ARG A 481 2.88 5.84 -21.91
CA ARG A 481 1.92 6.67 -21.18
C ARG A 481 2.30 8.14 -21.14
N GLY A 482 3.39 8.52 -21.79
CA GLY A 482 3.89 9.89 -21.80
C GLY A 482 4.57 10.29 -20.48
N ILE A 483 4.96 9.32 -19.64
CA ILE A 483 5.70 9.59 -18.40
C ILE A 483 7.18 9.60 -18.74
N ARG A 484 7.85 10.72 -18.44
CA ARG A 484 9.30 10.86 -18.63
C ARG A 484 10.05 10.08 -17.56
N SER A 485 11.05 9.32 -17.97
CA SER A 485 11.94 8.57 -17.09
C SER A 485 13.30 9.28 -16.98
N ILE A 486 13.72 9.61 -15.76
CA ILE A 486 14.92 10.37 -15.48
C ILE A 486 15.75 9.64 -14.44
N MET A 487 16.99 9.29 -14.75
CA MET A 487 17.90 8.70 -13.76
C MET A 487 18.64 9.79 -13.01
N LEU A 488 18.68 9.71 -11.68
CA LEU A 488 19.48 10.55 -10.79
C LEU A 488 20.54 9.68 -10.11
N THR A 489 21.81 9.92 -10.36
CA THR A 489 22.88 9.11 -9.79
C THR A 489 24.12 9.92 -9.42
N GLY A 490 24.81 9.48 -8.36
CA GLY A 490 26.14 9.99 -8.00
C GLY A 490 27.28 9.44 -8.85
N ASP A 491 27.01 8.47 -9.72
CA ASP A 491 28.01 7.85 -10.56
C ASP A 491 28.59 8.77 -11.61
N ARG A 492 29.73 8.35 -12.18
CA ARG A 492 30.36 9.03 -13.30
C ARG A 492 29.44 9.05 -14.52
N ARG A 493 29.42 10.16 -15.22
CA ARG A 493 28.52 10.42 -16.36
C ARG A 493 28.52 9.31 -17.40
N HIS A 494 29.70 8.81 -17.78
CA HIS A 494 29.85 7.77 -18.81
C HIS A 494 29.19 6.44 -18.42
N ALA A 495 29.38 6.03 -17.16
CA ALA A 495 28.76 4.80 -16.63
C ALA A 495 27.22 4.91 -16.60
N ALA A 496 26.70 6.07 -16.19
CA ALA A 496 25.29 6.34 -16.15
C ALA A 496 24.64 6.39 -17.54
N GLU A 497 25.31 7.01 -18.54
CA GLU A 497 24.83 7.08 -19.92
C GLU A 497 24.78 5.69 -20.59
N ASN A 498 25.73 4.79 -20.27
CA ASN A 498 25.73 3.42 -20.80
C ASN A 498 24.52 2.62 -20.26
N VAL A 499 24.25 2.70 -18.95
CA VAL A 499 23.06 2.10 -18.36
C VAL A 499 21.79 2.66 -19.02
N ALA A 500 21.71 3.98 -19.18
CA ALA A 500 20.55 4.64 -19.75
C ALA A 500 20.25 4.19 -21.19
N LYS A 501 21.30 4.03 -22.01
CA LYS A 501 21.16 3.51 -23.39
C LYS A 501 20.68 2.06 -23.41
N GLU A 502 21.20 1.23 -22.50
CA GLU A 502 20.86 -0.19 -22.41
C GLU A 502 19.39 -0.40 -22.07
N ILE A 503 18.84 0.39 -21.11
CA ILE A 503 17.45 0.26 -20.65
C ILE A 503 16.47 1.24 -21.30
N GLY A 504 16.98 2.22 -22.06
CA GLY A 504 16.16 3.16 -22.81
C GLY A 504 15.55 4.28 -21.96
N LEU A 505 16.30 4.88 -21.05
CA LEU A 505 15.88 6.08 -20.29
C LEU A 505 15.78 7.33 -21.18
N ASP A 506 14.91 8.26 -20.78
CA ASP A 506 14.72 9.53 -21.51
C ASP A 506 15.75 10.58 -21.15
N GLU A 507 16.22 10.63 -19.89
CA GLU A 507 17.18 11.61 -19.39
C GLU A 507 18.06 11.01 -18.29
N VAL A 508 19.32 11.50 -18.20
CA VAL A 508 20.29 11.11 -17.17
C VAL A 508 20.90 12.35 -16.54
N ARG A 509 20.93 12.39 -15.22
CA ARG A 509 21.69 13.35 -14.42
C ARG A 509 22.65 12.59 -13.55
N ALA A 510 23.92 12.72 -13.83
CA ALA A 510 25.01 11.96 -13.23
C ALA A 510 25.96 12.86 -12.44
N GLY A 511 26.74 12.26 -11.52
CA GLY A 511 27.69 12.98 -10.67
C GLY A 511 27.01 13.85 -9.60
N LEU A 512 25.80 13.49 -9.19
CA LEU A 512 24.99 14.28 -8.25
C LEU A 512 25.33 13.93 -6.80
N SER A 513 25.56 14.95 -5.99
CA SER A 513 25.49 14.81 -4.52
C SER A 513 24.03 14.60 -4.06
N PRO A 514 23.79 14.19 -2.82
CA PRO A 514 22.41 14.10 -2.29
C PRO A 514 21.65 15.43 -2.40
N GLU A 515 22.30 16.55 -2.16
CA GLU A 515 21.73 17.90 -2.30
C GLU A 515 21.39 18.23 -3.75
N ASP A 516 22.26 17.85 -4.69
CA ASP A 516 22.01 18.05 -6.12
C ASP A 516 20.82 17.23 -6.63
N LYS A 517 20.63 16.01 -6.10
CA LYS A 517 19.43 15.21 -6.40
C LYS A 517 18.15 15.92 -5.95
N VAL A 518 18.16 16.51 -4.75
CA VAL A 518 17.03 17.32 -4.23
C VAL A 518 16.77 18.52 -5.13
N ALA A 519 17.82 19.27 -5.48
CA ALA A 519 17.71 20.42 -6.36
C ALA A 519 17.18 20.04 -7.75
N ALA A 520 17.61 18.89 -8.27
CA ALA A 520 17.12 18.37 -9.55
C ALA A 520 15.62 18.08 -9.53
N ILE A 521 15.10 17.45 -8.45
CA ILE A 521 13.68 17.19 -8.28
C ILE A 521 12.89 18.49 -8.15
N GLN A 522 13.38 19.45 -7.34
CA GLN A 522 12.74 20.75 -7.18
C GLN A 522 12.68 21.53 -8.50
N ALA A 523 13.74 21.49 -9.30
CA ALA A 523 13.77 22.12 -10.63
C ALA A 523 12.74 21.48 -11.58
N MET A 524 12.60 20.15 -11.58
CA MET A 524 11.57 19.45 -12.36
C MET A 524 10.15 19.87 -11.94
N ARG A 525 9.90 19.98 -10.65
CA ARG A 525 8.61 20.44 -10.10
C ARG A 525 8.34 21.90 -10.45
N ALA A 526 9.36 22.77 -10.37
CA ALA A 526 9.25 24.17 -10.78
C ALA A 526 8.96 24.31 -12.29
N ALA A 527 9.42 23.37 -13.11
CA ALA A 527 9.07 23.27 -14.53
C ALA A 527 7.66 22.71 -14.81
N GLY A 528 6.85 22.50 -13.77
CA GLY A 528 5.48 22.03 -13.88
C GLY A 528 5.31 20.50 -13.98
N LEU A 529 6.38 19.72 -13.81
CA LEU A 529 6.30 18.27 -13.77
C LEU A 529 5.80 17.79 -12.39
N ARG A 530 4.98 16.76 -12.39
CA ARG A 530 4.61 16.00 -11.19
C ARG A 530 5.52 14.78 -11.10
N VAL A 531 6.42 14.79 -10.13
CA VAL A 531 7.54 13.85 -10.05
C VAL A 531 7.29 12.80 -8.99
N ALA A 532 7.34 11.52 -9.39
CA ALA A 532 7.55 10.41 -8.45
C ALA A 532 9.06 10.13 -8.35
N MET A 533 9.61 10.05 -7.14
CA MET A 533 10.98 9.57 -6.91
C MET A 533 10.94 8.14 -6.42
N VAL A 534 11.68 7.26 -7.11
CA VAL A 534 11.86 5.84 -6.73
C VAL A 534 13.31 5.63 -6.32
N GLY A 535 13.53 5.14 -5.11
CA GLY A 535 14.85 4.88 -4.55
C GLY A 535 14.85 3.79 -3.50
N ASP A 536 16.04 3.34 -3.07
CA ASP A 536 16.19 2.37 -1.98
C ASP A 536 16.14 3.02 -0.58
N GLY A 537 16.22 4.35 -0.54
CA GLY A 537 16.07 5.18 0.64
C GLY A 537 17.21 5.19 1.62
N VAL A 538 18.31 4.49 1.36
CA VAL A 538 19.49 4.54 2.23
C VAL A 538 20.18 5.89 2.12
N ASN A 539 20.36 6.37 0.87
CA ASN A 539 21.00 7.67 0.57
C ASN A 539 20.02 8.69 -0.03
N ASP A 540 18.82 8.26 -0.38
CA ASP A 540 17.87 9.06 -1.18
C ASP A 540 16.72 9.64 -0.35
N ALA A 541 16.70 9.46 0.98
CA ALA A 541 15.63 9.96 1.84
C ALA A 541 15.32 11.46 1.63
N PRO A 542 16.30 12.39 1.47
CA PRO A 542 16.00 13.79 1.16
C PRO A 542 15.36 13.97 -0.22
N SER A 543 15.80 13.20 -1.21
CA SER A 543 15.27 13.23 -2.58
C SER A 543 13.84 12.69 -2.64
N LEU A 544 13.56 11.60 -1.92
CA LEU A 544 12.21 11.05 -1.75
C LEU A 544 11.27 12.09 -1.15
N ALA A 545 11.70 12.78 -0.09
CA ALA A 545 10.90 13.83 0.56
C ALA A 545 10.64 15.05 -0.33
N ALA A 546 11.53 15.35 -1.30
CA ALA A 546 11.38 16.48 -2.21
C ALA A 546 10.40 16.23 -3.36
N ALA A 547 10.05 14.96 -3.66
CA ALA A 547 9.16 14.59 -4.75
C ALA A 547 7.68 14.84 -4.43
N ASP A 548 6.81 14.79 -5.44
CA ASP A 548 5.35 14.82 -5.24
C ASP A 548 4.84 13.49 -4.71
N VAL A 549 5.50 12.37 -5.08
CA VAL A 549 5.25 11.04 -4.55
C VAL A 549 6.58 10.35 -4.27
N SER A 550 6.80 9.94 -3.03
CA SER A 550 7.95 9.16 -2.62
C SER A 550 7.65 7.66 -2.72
N VAL A 551 8.52 6.93 -3.41
CA VAL A 551 8.38 5.48 -3.62
C VAL A 551 9.66 4.79 -3.17
N ALA A 552 9.57 3.91 -2.17
CA ALA A 552 10.71 3.15 -1.67
C ALA A 552 10.68 1.70 -2.15
N MET A 553 11.88 1.18 -2.47
CA MET A 553 12.10 -0.25 -2.66
C MET A 553 12.15 -0.93 -1.27
N GLY A 554 11.36 -2.00 -1.06
CA GLY A 554 10.99 -2.44 0.28
C GLY A 554 11.92 -3.45 0.96
N ALA A 555 12.63 -4.31 0.22
CA ALA A 555 13.40 -5.40 0.85
C ALA A 555 14.76 -4.95 1.40
N ARG A 556 15.35 -3.91 0.82
CA ARG A 556 16.66 -3.35 1.19
C ARG A 556 16.61 -1.94 1.74
N GLY A 557 15.41 -1.32 1.72
CA GLY A 557 15.21 0.05 2.18
C GLY A 557 15.61 0.20 3.66
N SER A 558 16.26 1.30 3.99
CA SER A 558 16.50 1.65 5.39
C SER A 558 15.16 1.83 6.12
N ASP A 559 15.11 1.52 7.40
CA ASP A 559 13.93 1.76 8.23
C ASP A 559 13.44 3.21 8.10
N ALA A 560 14.37 4.18 7.97
CA ALA A 560 14.06 5.59 7.74
C ALA A 560 13.37 5.87 6.38
N ALA A 561 13.75 5.15 5.32
CA ALA A 561 13.10 5.29 4.02
C ALA A 561 11.70 4.70 4.01
N LEU A 562 11.54 3.54 4.62
CA LEU A 562 10.23 2.91 4.79
C LEU A 562 9.29 3.80 5.61
N GLU A 563 9.82 4.55 6.59
CA GLU A 563 9.03 5.50 7.38
C GLU A 563 8.64 6.76 6.63
N GLN A 564 9.39 7.19 5.62
CA GLN A 564 9.12 8.43 4.88
C GLN A 564 8.41 8.23 3.55
N ALA A 565 8.51 7.04 2.95
CA ALA A 565 7.89 6.76 1.66
C ALA A 565 6.36 6.72 1.74
N GLU A 566 5.70 7.29 0.74
CA GLU A 566 4.26 7.25 0.58
C GLU A 566 3.78 5.97 -0.11
N VAL A 567 4.65 5.37 -0.92
CA VAL A 567 4.42 4.08 -1.59
C VAL A 567 5.64 3.19 -1.34
N ILE A 568 5.41 1.96 -0.92
CA ILE A 568 6.47 0.97 -0.69
C ILE A 568 6.24 -0.19 -1.67
N LEU A 569 7.27 -0.50 -2.45
CA LEU A 569 7.28 -1.64 -3.37
C LEU A 569 7.92 -2.81 -2.65
N MET A 570 7.12 -3.80 -2.27
CA MET A 570 7.62 -5.00 -1.61
C MET A 570 8.58 -5.77 -2.54
N HIS A 571 9.61 -6.40 -1.95
CA HIS A 571 10.55 -7.32 -2.62
C HIS A 571 11.43 -6.69 -3.71
N ASP A 572 11.67 -5.39 -3.65
CA ASP A 572 12.55 -4.67 -4.60
C ASP A 572 12.17 -4.90 -6.08
N ARG A 573 10.88 -5.12 -6.37
CA ARG A 573 10.39 -5.32 -7.73
C ARG A 573 9.92 -4.00 -8.33
N ILE A 574 10.68 -3.52 -9.29
CA ILE A 574 10.35 -2.27 -9.99
C ILE A 574 9.04 -2.36 -10.78
N GLU A 575 8.61 -3.57 -11.19
CA GLU A 575 7.33 -3.81 -11.86
C GLU A 575 6.14 -3.47 -10.96
N ASN A 576 6.29 -3.58 -9.65
CA ASN A 576 5.28 -3.16 -8.70
C ASN A 576 5.01 -1.66 -8.76
N PHE A 577 5.95 -0.85 -9.25
CA PHE A 577 5.70 0.56 -9.55
C PHE A 577 4.64 0.73 -10.65
N LEU A 578 4.71 -0.06 -11.73
CA LEU A 578 3.67 -0.04 -12.76
C LEU A 578 2.32 -0.47 -12.20
N SER A 579 2.30 -1.51 -11.37
CA SER A 579 1.08 -1.99 -10.73
C SER A 579 0.46 -0.91 -9.84
N ALA A 580 1.28 -0.21 -9.04
CA ALA A 580 0.88 0.92 -8.21
C ALA A 580 0.31 2.07 -9.05
N TYR A 581 1.01 2.47 -10.10
CA TYR A 581 0.58 3.54 -11.00
C TYR A 581 -0.75 3.20 -11.70
N TRP A 582 -0.88 1.98 -12.25
CA TRP A 582 -2.11 1.54 -12.90
C TRP A 582 -3.30 1.49 -11.97
N LEU A 583 -3.08 0.96 -10.77
CA LEU A 583 -4.10 0.94 -9.72
C LEU A 583 -4.58 2.36 -9.39
N SER A 584 -3.64 3.28 -9.22
CA SER A 584 -3.92 4.69 -8.91
C SER A 584 -4.72 5.37 -10.03
N VAL A 585 -4.33 5.18 -11.29
CA VAL A 585 -5.08 5.70 -12.46
C VAL A 585 -6.49 5.10 -12.54
N ARG A 586 -6.62 3.80 -12.25
CA ARG A 586 -7.92 3.11 -12.23
C ARG A 586 -8.80 3.60 -11.08
N ALA A 587 -8.24 3.76 -9.88
CA ALA A 587 -8.93 4.30 -8.72
C ALA A 587 -9.46 5.71 -9.01
N ARG A 588 -8.63 6.59 -9.56
CA ARG A 588 -9.04 7.94 -9.98
C ARG A 588 -10.18 7.93 -11.00
N ARG A 589 -10.15 7.01 -11.95
CA ARG A 589 -11.24 6.86 -12.93
C ARG A 589 -12.55 6.46 -12.26
N ILE A 590 -12.49 5.49 -11.35
CA ILE A 590 -13.67 5.03 -10.58
C ILE A 590 -14.19 6.14 -9.70
N ILE A 591 -13.34 6.89 -9.00
CA ILE A 591 -13.74 8.06 -8.21
C ILE A 591 -14.49 9.07 -9.09
N ARG A 592 -13.96 9.40 -10.27
CA ARG A 592 -14.64 10.32 -11.20
C ARG A 592 -16.00 9.78 -11.68
N GLN A 593 -16.09 8.47 -11.96
CA GLN A 593 -17.37 7.83 -12.32
C GLN A 593 -18.37 7.93 -11.17
N ASN A 594 -17.94 7.63 -9.95
CA ASN A 594 -18.76 7.71 -8.76
C ASN A 594 -19.28 9.13 -8.52
N LEU A 595 -18.41 10.13 -8.63
CA LEU A 595 -18.80 11.54 -8.52
C LEU A 595 -19.81 11.94 -9.60
N ALA A 596 -19.59 11.50 -10.84
CA ALA A 596 -20.52 11.80 -11.94
C ALA A 596 -21.90 11.16 -11.72
N VAL A 597 -21.96 9.91 -11.25
CA VAL A 597 -23.21 9.22 -10.92
C VAL A 597 -23.92 9.94 -9.77
N SER A 598 -23.20 10.19 -8.65
CA SER A 598 -23.78 10.84 -7.47
C SER A 598 -24.33 12.22 -7.78
N LEU A 599 -23.52 13.11 -8.38
CA LEU A 599 -23.94 14.46 -8.71
C LEU A 599 -25.02 14.47 -9.80
N GLY A 600 -24.93 13.56 -10.76
CA GLY A 600 -25.93 13.42 -11.84
C GLY A 600 -27.30 13.03 -11.30
N VAL A 601 -27.37 11.99 -10.45
CA VAL A 601 -28.62 11.55 -9.84
C VAL A 601 -29.20 12.66 -8.95
N VAL A 602 -28.40 13.26 -8.06
CA VAL A 602 -28.85 14.35 -7.18
C VAL A 602 -29.37 15.53 -8.01
N GLY A 603 -28.64 15.97 -9.05
CA GLY A 603 -29.06 17.10 -9.90
C GLY A 603 -30.38 16.85 -10.62
N VAL A 604 -30.52 15.67 -11.27
CA VAL A 604 -31.76 15.29 -11.96
C VAL A 604 -32.94 15.21 -10.98
N MET A 605 -32.71 14.59 -9.82
CA MET A 605 -33.77 14.39 -8.84
C MET A 605 -34.20 15.70 -8.15
N ILE A 606 -33.28 16.64 -7.86
CA ILE A 606 -33.61 17.97 -7.36
C ILE A 606 -34.51 18.70 -8.37
N LEU A 607 -34.12 18.71 -9.64
CA LEU A 607 -34.90 19.35 -10.69
C LEU A 607 -36.30 18.72 -10.81
N ALA A 608 -36.38 17.40 -10.90
CA ALA A 608 -37.64 16.68 -10.98
C ALA A 608 -38.55 16.92 -9.76
N THR A 609 -37.98 16.99 -8.56
CA THR A 609 -38.71 17.26 -7.31
C THR A 609 -39.21 18.73 -7.29
N ALA A 610 -38.40 19.67 -7.75
CA ALA A 610 -38.82 21.09 -7.85
C ALA A 610 -40.08 21.28 -8.68
N PHE A 611 -40.27 20.48 -9.74
CA PHE A 611 -41.50 20.47 -10.54
C PHE A 611 -42.61 19.56 -9.97
N GLY A 612 -42.40 18.96 -8.80
CA GLY A 612 -43.40 18.10 -8.16
C GLY A 612 -43.63 16.75 -8.82
N ALA A 613 -42.70 16.33 -9.69
CA ALA A 613 -42.84 15.11 -10.49
C ALA A 613 -42.44 13.81 -9.77
N VAL A 614 -41.81 13.90 -8.58
CA VAL A 614 -41.22 12.74 -7.91
C VAL A 614 -41.94 12.41 -6.59
N PRO A 615 -42.52 11.21 -6.46
CA PRO A 615 -42.93 10.67 -5.16
C PRO A 615 -41.75 10.42 -4.23
N LEU A 616 -41.94 10.52 -2.92
CA LEU A 616 -40.88 10.31 -1.91
C LEU A 616 -40.23 8.93 -2.09
N ALA A 617 -41.01 7.86 -2.30
CA ALA A 617 -40.52 6.51 -2.50
C ALA A 617 -39.55 6.41 -3.70
N VAL A 618 -39.85 7.06 -4.84
CA VAL A 618 -38.96 7.09 -6.01
C VAL A 618 -37.70 7.91 -5.70
N GLY A 619 -37.85 9.03 -4.98
CA GLY A 619 -36.74 9.85 -4.52
C GLY A 619 -35.74 9.05 -3.66
N VAL A 620 -36.27 8.34 -2.67
CA VAL A 620 -35.47 7.48 -1.79
C VAL A 620 -34.80 6.35 -2.58
N ALA A 621 -35.54 5.65 -3.44
CA ALA A 621 -35.00 4.54 -4.24
C ALA A 621 -33.87 5.00 -5.18
N ALA A 622 -34.02 6.16 -5.83
CA ALA A 622 -32.98 6.72 -6.69
C ALA A 622 -31.75 7.16 -5.87
N HIS A 623 -31.97 7.76 -4.71
CA HIS A 623 -30.91 8.22 -3.81
C HIS A 623 -30.09 7.02 -3.28
N GLU A 624 -30.74 6.06 -2.61
CA GLU A 624 -30.08 4.89 -2.05
C GLU A 624 -29.51 3.96 -3.13
N GLY A 625 -30.22 3.83 -4.26
CA GLY A 625 -29.74 3.11 -5.43
C GLY A 625 -28.43 3.68 -5.98
N SER A 626 -28.26 5.01 -5.97
CA SER A 626 -27.01 5.65 -6.39
C SER A 626 -25.85 5.33 -5.45
N THR A 627 -26.10 5.28 -4.15
CA THR A 627 -25.12 4.89 -3.12
C THR A 627 -24.64 3.45 -3.33
N LEU A 628 -25.58 2.53 -3.56
CA LEU A 628 -25.27 1.14 -3.88
C LEU A 628 -24.42 1.01 -5.15
N VAL A 629 -24.78 1.72 -6.23
CA VAL A 629 -24.02 1.71 -7.49
C VAL A 629 -22.58 2.19 -7.26
N VAL A 630 -22.39 3.25 -6.50
CA VAL A 630 -21.07 3.81 -6.15
C VAL A 630 -20.23 2.81 -5.36
N CYS A 631 -20.81 2.15 -4.34
CA CYS A 631 -20.12 1.11 -3.57
C CYS A 631 -19.71 -0.08 -4.44
N LEU A 632 -20.62 -0.61 -5.25
CA LEU A 632 -20.35 -1.74 -6.16
C LEU A 632 -19.29 -1.37 -7.21
N ASN A 633 -19.33 -0.13 -7.74
CA ASN A 633 -18.31 0.33 -8.68
C ASN A 633 -16.93 0.42 -8.04
N SER A 634 -16.85 0.82 -6.77
CA SER A 634 -15.59 0.87 -5.99
C SER A 634 -15.02 -0.54 -5.75
N LEU A 635 -15.87 -1.52 -5.42
CA LEU A 635 -15.45 -2.92 -5.22
C LEU A 635 -14.84 -3.55 -6.48
N ARG A 636 -15.09 -3.02 -7.68
CA ARG A 636 -14.43 -3.47 -8.93
C ARG A 636 -12.91 -3.32 -8.89
N LEU A 637 -12.37 -2.48 -7.99
CA LEU A 637 -10.92 -2.38 -7.80
C LEU A 637 -10.34 -3.67 -7.22
N LEU A 638 -11.04 -4.35 -6.33
CA LEU A 638 -10.58 -5.59 -5.69
C LEU A 638 -10.40 -6.76 -6.67
N PHE A 639 -11.16 -6.77 -7.78
CA PHE A 639 -11.16 -7.84 -8.77
C PHE A 639 -10.27 -7.55 -10.00
N GLY A 640 -9.39 -6.55 -9.93
CA GLY A 640 -8.46 -6.22 -11.01
C GLY A 640 -7.39 -7.31 -11.17
N LYS A 641 -7.19 -7.84 -12.40
CA LYS A 641 -6.03 -8.68 -12.69
C LYS A 641 -4.77 -7.82 -12.66
N ASN A 642 -3.73 -8.31 -12.00
CA ASN A 642 -2.40 -7.74 -12.16
C ASN A 642 -1.92 -8.08 -13.58
N ARG A 643 -1.76 -7.07 -14.44
CA ARG A 643 -1.35 -7.26 -15.84
C ARG A 643 0.17 -7.41 -16.00
N TRP A 644 0.93 -7.34 -14.90
CA TRP A 644 2.39 -7.30 -14.90
C TRP A 644 3.03 -8.32 -13.92
N ALA A 645 2.21 -9.15 -13.26
CA ALA A 645 2.67 -10.33 -12.51
C ALA A 645 2.78 -11.53 -13.41
#